data_2bfc380a0be158069d29dff28cfe20f7
#
_entry.id   2bfc380a0be158069d29dff28cfe20f7
#
_cell.length_a   1.000
_cell.length_b   1.000
_cell.length_c   1.000
_cell.angle_alpha   90.00
_cell.angle_beta   90.00
_cell.angle_gamma   90.00
#
_symmetry.space_group_name_H-M   'P 1'
#
loop_
_entity.id
_entity.type
_entity.pdbx_description
1 polymer ?
#
loop_
_entity_poly.entity_id
_entity_poly.type
_entity_poly.pdbx_seq_one_letter_code
_entity_poly.pdbx_strand_id
1 'polypeptide(L)'
;MTKILDSKIPEGPIAEKWTNYKAHQKLVNPANKRRLDIIVVGTGLAGASAAASLGEMGFRVFNFCIQDSPRRAHSIAAQGGINAAKNYQNDGDSIYRLFYDTVKGGDYRAREANVYRLAEVSNNIIDQCVAQGVPFAREYGGTLANRSFGGAQVSRTFYAKGQTGQQLLLGAYSALSRQVGAGTVKLYTRYEMLDVVLVDGRARGIIAKNLVTGKLERFAAHAVVIATGGYGNTYFLSTNAMACNVTAAMSCYRKGAMFANPAYVQIHPTCIPVHGDKQSKLTLMSESLRNDGRIWVPKKLEDAKALQAGTKKGSDIPEEDRDYYLERRYPAFGNLVPRDVASRAAKERCDHGFGVNNTGLAVFLDFSESIERLGLNVVRQRYGNLFDMYEEITDVNPGELAREINGVKYYNPMMIYPAIHYTMGGIWVDYELQTSIKGLFAIGECNFSDHGANRLGASALMQGLADGYFVLPYTIQNYLSDQITVPRFSTDLPEFAEAEKAVQAKIDHLMNIKGKKSVDSIHKELGRVMWEYVGMGRTAEGLKTGLAKLKDIRKEFETELFIPGAKEGMNIELDKAFRLDDFITMGQLIAYDALNREESCGGHFREEHQTEEGEAKRDDENFFYVACWEYQGSDDKAPVLYKEPLVYEAIKVQTRNYKS
;
A
#
# COMPACT_ATOMS: atom_id res chain seq x y z
N MET A 1 28.13 13.71 14.22
CA MET A 1 28.29 12.26 14.07
C MET A 1 27.21 11.78 13.11
N THR A 2 27.57 11.10 12.05
CA THR A 2 26.63 10.53 11.11
C THR A 2 25.82 9.46 11.85
N LYS A 3 24.50 9.58 11.91
CA LYS A 3 23.62 8.61 12.56
C LYS A 3 23.66 7.31 11.73
N ILE A 4 24.18 6.26 12.31
CA ILE A 4 24.24 4.95 11.65
C ILE A 4 22.94 4.21 11.97
N LEU A 5 22.19 3.84 10.92
CA LEU A 5 21.02 3.00 11.04
C LEU A 5 21.46 1.53 10.98
N ASP A 6 21.27 0.82 12.07
CA ASP A 6 21.52 -0.61 12.14
C ASP A 6 20.27 -1.39 11.74
N SER A 7 20.32 -2.01 10.59
CA SER A 7 19.22 -2.85 10.06
C SER A 7 19.08 -4.19 10.78
N LYS A 8 20.02 -4.57 11.64
CA LYS A 8 20.04 -5.81 12.44
C LYS A 8 19.84 -7.09 11.63
N ILE A 9 20.31 -7.10 10.40
CA ILE A 9 20.26 -8.28 9.55
C ILE A 9 21.18 -9.35 10.14
N PRO A 10 20.68 -10.59 10.41
CA PRO A 10 21.50 -11.67 10.94
C PRO A 10 22.63 -12.06 9.99
N GLU A 11 23.73 -12.55 10.53
CA GLU A 11 24.83 -13.13 9.76
C GLU A 11 24.44 -14.49 9.18
N GLY A 12 25.27 -14.99 8.26
CA GLY A 12 25.11 -16.29 7.63
C GLY A 12 24.40 -16.24 6.27
N PRO A 13 24.25 -17.40 5.60
CA PRO A 13 23.61 -17.50 4.30
C PRO A 13 22.17 -16.98 4.31
N ILE A 14 21.72 -16.42 3.18
CA ILE A 14 20.38 -15.82 3.05
C ILE A 14 19.26 -16.78 3.49
N ALA A 15 19.38 -18.07 3.14
CA ALA A 15 18.37 -19.08 3.46
C ALA A 15 18.33 -19.48 4.95
N GLU A 16 19.32 -19.11 5.73
CA GLU A 16 19.44 -19.49 7.15
C GLU A 16 19.21 -18.32 8.10
N LYS A 17 19.22 -17.08 7.61
CA LYS A 17 19.14 -15.87 8.45
C LYS A 17 17.94 -15.87 9.41
N TRP A 18 16.77 -16.20 8.93
CA TRP A 18 15.55 -16.22 9.77
C TRP A 18 15.56 -17.37 10.78
N THR A 19 16.00 -18.55 10.37
CA THR A 19 16.17 -19.69 11.29
C THR A 19 17.18 -19.38 12.38
N ASN A 20 18.32 -18.80 12.00
CA ASN A 20 19.37 -18.39 12.96
C ASN A 20 18.86 -17.32 13.90
N TYR A 21 18.11 -16.33 13.40
CA TYR A 21 17.49 -15.32 14.24
C TYR A 21 16.56 -15.96 15.30
N LYS A 22 15.66 -16.83 14.89
CA LYS A 22 14.73 -17.51 15.81
C LYS A 22 15.43 -18.40 16.83
N ALA A 23 16.55 -19.01 16.47
CA ALA A 23 17.33 -19.87 17.38
C ALA A 23 18.07 -19.07 18.47
N HIS A 24 18.42 -17.82 18.21
CA HIS A 24 19.24 -17.01 19.11
C HIS A 24 18.48 -15.87 19.82
N GLN A 25 17.25 -15.59 19.40
CA GLN A 25 16.44 -14.54 20.02
C GLN A 25 16.04 -14.89 21.45
N LYS A 26 15.81 -13.88 22.25
CA LYS A 26 15.23 -14.02 23.57
C LYS A 26 13.70 -14.15 23.46
N LEU A 27 13.12 -15.09 24.17
CA LEU A 27 11.67 -15.26 24.28
C LEU A 27 11.20 -14.87 25.67
N VAL A 28 9.98 -14.37 25.73
CA VAL A 28 9.32 -14.06 27.00
C VAL A 28 8.68 -15.33 27.56
N ASN A 29 8.98 -15.67 28.81
CA ASN A 29 8.34 -16.79 29.50
C ASN A 29 6.82 -16.58 29.58
N PRO A 30 5.98 -17.59 29.35
CA PRO A 30 4.52 -17.49 29.42
C PRO A 30 3.98 -16.84 30.70
N ALA A 31 4.60 -17.10 31.84
CA ALA A 31 4.21 -16.49 33.11
C ALA A 31 4.39 -14.96 33.14
N ASN A 32 5.33 -14.43 32.36
CA ASN A 32 5.61 -12.99 32.29
C ASN A 32 4.78 -12.29 31.20
N LYS A 33 4.35 -13.00 30.15
CA LYS A 33 3.59 -12.41 29.03
C LYS A 33 2.36 -11.63 29.52
N ARG A 34 1.60 -12.17 30.43
CA ARG A 34 0.37 -11.54 31.00
C ARG A 34 0.64 -10.20 31.74
N ARG A 35 1.88 -9.91 32.07
CA ARG A 35 2.29 -8.65 32.74
C ARG A 35 2.66 -7.56 31.74
N LEU A 36 2.84 -7.92 30.48
CA LEU A 36 3.28 -7.02 29.43
C LEU A 36 2.11 -6.58 28.57
N ASP A 37 2.01 -5.28 28.37
CA ASP A 37 0.97 -4.62 27.61
C ASP A 37 1.51 -4.20 26.25
N ILE A 38 0.76 -4.48 25.20
CA ILE A 38 1.10 -4.10 23.83
C ILE A 38 -0.08 -3.35 23.21
N ILE A 39 0.20 -2.18 22.66
CA ILE A 39 -0.75 -1.41 21.85
C ILE A 39 -0.54 -1.79 20.37
N VAL A 40 -1.61 -2.16 19.68
CA VAL A 40 -1.62 -2.38 18.23
C VAL A 40 -2.61 -1.39 17.60
N VAL A 41 -2.11 -0.49 16.78
CA VAL A 41 -2.90 0.54 16.10
C VAL A 41 -3.19 0.10 14.68
N GLY A 42 -4.44 -0.18 14.39
CA GLY A 42 -4.91 -0.73 13.12
C GLY A 42 -5.48 -2.14 13.25
N THR A 43 -6.45 -2.45 12.41
CA THR A 43 -7.19 -3.72 12.42
C THR A 43 -7.38 -4.30 11.02
N GLY A 44 -6.56 -3.87 10.06
CA GLY A 44 -6.41 -4.54 8.78
C GLY A 44 -5.70 -5.89 8.94
N LEU A 45 -5.29 -6.51 7.86
CA LEU A 45 -4.64 -7.83 7.91
C LEU A 45 -3.43 -7.85 8.84
N ALA A 46 -2.55 -6.85 8.76
CA ALA A 46 -1.37 -6.78 9.62
C ALA A 46 -1.76 -6.59 11.10
N GLY A 47 -2.61 -5.61 11.40
CA GLY A 47 -2.99 -5.29 12.77
C GLY A 47 -3.84 -6.37 13.43
N ALA A 48 -4.83 -6.91 12.73
CA ALA A 48 -5.69 -7.98 13.25
C ALA A 48 -4.91 -9.27 13.49
N SER A 49 -4.05 -9.67 12.56
CA SER A 49 -3.21 -10.87 12.71
C SER A 49 -2.20 -10.73 13.84
N ALA A 50 -1.58 -9.56 13.99
CA ALA A 50 -0.66 -9.29 15.10
C ALA A 50 -1.37 -9.30 16.46
N ALA A 51 -2.49 -8.59 16.58
CA ALA A 51 -3.26 -8.56 17.84
C ALA A 51 -3.78 -9.95 18.22
N ALA A 52 -4.29 -10.71 17.26
CA ALA A 52 -4.73 -12.08 17.49
C ALA A 52 -3.59 -12.98 17.97
N SER A 53 -2.44 -12.94 17.30
CA SER A 53 -1.27 -13.77 17.64
C SER A 53 -0.70 -13.42 19.01
N LEU A 54 -0.53 -12.15 19.29
CA LEU A 54 0.02 -11.67 20.56
C LEU A 54 -0.92 -11.99 21.73
N GLY A 55 -2.24 -11.84 21.54
CA GLY A 55 -3.25 -12.22 22.51
C GLY A 55 -3.27 -13.73 22.78
N GLU A 56 -3.20 -14.56 21.74
CA GLU A 56 -3.12 -16.02 21.85
C GLU A 56 -1.86 -16.48 22.59
N MET A 57 -0.75 -15.75 22.42
CA MET A 57 0.50 -16.02 23.14
C MET A 57 0.46 -15.64 24.62
N GLY A 58 -0.56 -14.93 25.07
CA GLY A 58 -0.76 -14.56 26.47
C GLY A 58 -0.40 -13.13 26.85
N PHE A 59 -0.02 -12.29 25.90
CA PHE A 59 0.15 -10.85 26.12
C PHE A 59 -1.20 -10.16 26.32
N ARG A 60 -1.22 -9.05 27.03
CA ARG A 60 -2.38 -8.17 27.11
C ARG A 60 -2.29 -7.13 26.00
N VAL A 61 -3.24 -7.16 25.09
CA VAL A 61 -3.24 -6.36 23.88
C VAL A 61 -4.38 -5.34 23.87
N PHE A 62 -4.06 -4.10 23.53
CA PHE A 62 -5.02 -3.02 23.26
C PHE A 62 -4.98 -2.73 21.77
N ASN A 63 -6.05 -3.06 21.06
CA ASN A 63 -6.13 -2.95 19.61
C ASN A 63 -7.09 -1.84 19.20
N PHE A 64 -6.65 -0.93 18.35
CA PHE A 64 -7.39 0.28 17.97
C PHE A 64 -7.85 0.22 16.54
N CYS A 65 -9.13 0.46 16.31
CA CYS A 65 -9.81 0.47 15.03
C CYS A 65 -10.44 1.84 14.79
N ILE A 66 -10.08 2.48 13.69
CA ILE A 66 -10.65 3.79 13.32
C ILE A 66 -12.13 3.68 12.89
N GLN A 67 -12.51 2.53 12.33
CA GLN A 67 -13.87 2.22 11.91
C GLN A 67 -14.71 1.63 13.06
N ASP A 68 -15.98 1.40 12.79
CA ASP A 68 -16.91 0.73 13.70
C ASP A 68 -16.64 -0.80 13.79
N SER A 69 -15.93 -1.35 12.81
CA SER A 69 -15.57 -2.76 12.77
C SER A 69 -14.24 -2.97 12.04
N PRO A 70 -13.40 -3.92 12.50
CA PRO A 70 -12.20 -4.35 11.77
C PRO A 70 -12.46 -4.82 10.34
N ARG A 71 -13.67 -5.34 10.06
CA ARG A 71 -14.09 -5.79 8.73
C ARG A 71 -14.14 -4.68 7.67
N ARG A 72 -14.04 -3.42 8.07
CA ARG A 72 -14.05 -2.26 7.16
C ARG A 72 -12.65 -1.74 6.82
N ALA A 73 -11.60 -2.44 7.23
CA ALA A 73 -10.23 -2.09 6.87
C ALA A 73 -10.02 -2.18 5.36
N HIS A 74 -9.08 -1.39 4.84
CA HIS A 74 -8.78 -1.34 3.40
C HIS A 74 -8.44 -2.71 2.81
N SER A 75 -7.91 -3.64 3.57
CA SER A 75 -7.61 -5.02 3.15
C SER A 75 -8.80 -5.71 2.47
N ILE A 76 -10.04 -5.35 2.81
CA ILE A 76 -11.27 -5.88 2.21
C ILE A 76 -11.35 -5.61 0.70
N ALA A 77 -10.71 -4.55 0.22
CA ALA A 77 -10.78 -4.12 -1.18
C ALA A 77 -9.87 -4.92 -2.12
N ALA A 78 -8.94 -5.72 -1.59
CA ALA A 78 -8.03 -6.52 -2.42
C ALA A 78 -8.76 -7.71 -3.07
N GLN A 79 -8.61 -7.84 -4.38
CA GLN A 79 -9.37 -8.79 -5.19
C GLN A 79 -8.52 -9.91 -5.76
N GLY A 80 -7.27 -9.61 -6.14
CA GLY A 80 -6.46 -10.44 -7.02
C GLY A 80 -6.01 -11.78 -6.43
N GLY A 81 -5.51 -11.80 -5.22
CA GLY A 81 -4.98 -13.01 -4.60
C GLY A 81 -3.82 -12.75 -3.65
N ILE A 82 -3.21 -13.83 -3.20
CA ILE A 82 -2.05 -13.84 -2.31
C ILE A 82 -1.02 -14.85 -2.81
N ASN A 83 0.25 -14.42 -2.88
CA ASN A 83 1.35 -15.26 -3.34
C ASN A 83 1.84 -16.20 -2.24
N ALA A 84 2.23 -17.40 -2.63
CA ALA A 84 3.01 -18.32 -1.81
C ALA A 84 3.82 -19.28 -2.67
N ALA A 85 5.02 -19.65 -2.20
CA ALA A 85 5.95 -20.51 -2.93
C ALA A 85 5.63 -22.01 -2.71
N LYS A 86 4.39 -22.42 -2.98
CA LYS A 86 3.90 -23.80 -2.78
C LYS A 86 4.27 -24.75 -3.93
N ASN A 87 4.52 -24.22 -5.12
CA ASN A 87 4.83 -25.00 -6.33
C ASN A 87 3.78 -26.11 -6.65
N TYR A 88 2.50 -25.84 -6.45
CA TYR A 88 1.44 -26.83 -6.67
C TYR A 88 1.26 -27.22 -8.14
N GLN A 89 1.60 -26.32 -9.07
CA GLN A 89 1.56 -26.60 -10.50
C GLN A 89 2.83 -27.30 -11.02
N ASN A 90 3.84 -27.46 -10.17
CA ASN A 90 5.14 -28.03 -10.52
C ASN A 90 5.78 -27.33 -11.73
N ASP A 91 5.62 -26.03 -11.81
CA ASP A 91 6.14 -25.16 -12.87
C ASP A 91 7.49 -24.48 -12.51
N GLY A 92 8.17 -25.04 -11.50
CA GLY A 92 9.49 -24.61 -11.09
C GLY A 92 9.54 -23.46 -10.09
N ASP A 93 8.43 -23.22 -9.36
CA ASP A 93 8.44 -22.24 -8.28
C ASP A 93 9.19 -22.76 -7.03
N SER A 94 9.69 -21.83 -6.24
CA SER A 94 10.39 -22.10 -4.99
C SER A 94 10.45 -20.83 -4.12
N ILE A 95 10.85 -21.00 -2.86
CA ILE A 95 11.13 -19.86 -1.96
C ILE A 95 12.16 -18.92 -2.60
N TYR A 96 13.26 -19.47 -3.13
CA TYR A 96 14.29 -18.66 -3.79
C TYR A 96 13.76 -17.94 -5.03
N ARG A 97 12.93 -18.59 -5.84
CA ARG A 97 12.33 -17.95 -7.02
C ARG A 97 11.37 -16.83 -6.66
N LEU A 98 10.51 -17.03 -5.65
CA LEU A 98 9.64 -15.96 -5.14
C LEU A 98 10.47 -14.78 -4.60
N PHE A 99 11.52 -15.07 -3.85
CA PHE A 99 12.48 -14.08 -3.38
C PHE A 99 13.13 -13.31 -4.53
N TYR A 100 13.67 -14.03 -5.51
CA TYR A 100 14.31 -13.44 -6.68
C TYR A 100 13.33 -12.55 -7.47
N ASP A 101 12.14 -13.06 -7.78
CA ASP A 101 11.12 -12.32 -8.53
C ASP A 101 10.68 -11.07 -7.78
N THR A 102 10.56 -11.13 -6.45
CA THR A 102 10.16 -9.99 -5.62
C THR A 102 11.24 -8.91 -5.61
N VAL A 103 12.51 -9.28 -5.46
CA VAL A 103 13.65 -8.33 -5.50
C VAL A 103 13.78 -7.71 -6.89
N LYS A 104 13.76 -8.54 -7.95
CA LYS A 104 13.79 -8.06 -9.34
C LYS A 104 12.59 -7.16 -9.66
N GLY A 105 11.39 -7.59 -9.30
CA GLY A 105 10.16 -6.82 -9.49
C GLY A 105 10.18 -5.48 -8.76
N GLY A 106 10.81 -5.43 -7.61
CA GLY A 106 11.08 -4.23 -6.81
C GLY A 106 12.27 -3.39 -7.29
N ASP A 107 12.79 -3.72 -8.44
CA ASP A 107 13.89 -3.00 -9.11
C ASP A 107 15.16 -2.89 -8.26
N TYR A 108 15.47 -3.95 -7.51
CA TYR A 108 16.68 -4.09 -6.68
C TYR A 108 16.86 -2.96 -5.66
N ARG A 109 15.77 -2.55 -5.00
CA ARG A 109 15.80 -1.52 -3.95
C ARG A 109 15.28 -1.99 -2.59
N ALA A 110 15.04 -3.31 -2.44
CA ALA A 110 14.65 -3.92 -1.17
C ALA A 110 15.88 -4.56 -0.47
N ARG A 111 15.77 -4.78 0.83
CA ARG A 111 16.73 -5.62 1.57
C ARG A 111 16.50 -7.09 1.24
N GLU A 112 17.52 -7.79 0.77
CA GLU A 112 17.42 -9.22 0.47
C GLU A 112 16.90 -10.05 1.65
N ALA A 113 17.44 -9.84 2.83
CA ALA A 113 17.10 -10.64 4.00
C ALA A 113 15.62 -10.55 4.39
N ASN A 114 15.03 -9.37 4.32
CA ASN A 114 13.61 -9.16 4.61
C ASN A 114 12.73 -9.83 3.55
N VAL A 115 13.10 -9.71 2.27
CA VAL A 115 12.35 -10.32 1.16
C VAL A 115 12.44 -11.85 1.20
N TYR A 116 13.62 -12.40 1.51
CA TYR A 116 13.77 -13.87 1.63
C TYR A 116 12.90 -14.41 2.78
N ARG A 117 12.91 -13.74 3.93
CA ARG A 117 12.05 -14.10 5.06
C ARG A 117 10.57 -14.07 4.68
N LEU A 118 10.13 -13.06 3.94
CA LEU A 118 8.76 -12.97 3.44
C LEU A 118 8.40 -14.17 2.55
N ALA A 119 9.27 -14.52 1.61
CA ALA A 119 9.08 -15.67 0.74
C ALA A 119 9.04 -16.99 1.52
N GLU A 120 9.90 -17.14 2.52
CA GLU A 120 9.99 -18.34 3.37
C GLU A 120 8.70 -18.57 4.17
N VAL A 121 8.15 -17.53 4.81
CA VAL A 121 6.93 -17.66 5.62
C VAL A 121 5.64 -17.68 4.79
N SER A 122 5.69 -17.38 3.50
CA SER A 122 4.52 -17.34 2.63
C SER A 122 3.72 -18.67 2.62
N ASN A 123 4.42 -19.79 2.67
CA ASN A 123 3.79 -21.11 2.68
C ASN A 123 2.98 -21.34 3.96
N ASN A 124 3.50 -20.90 5.10
CA ASN A 124 2.82 -21.00 6.40
C ASN A 124 1.56 -20.13 6.44
N ILE A 125 1.58 -18.97 5.77
CA ILE A 125 0.41 -18.09 5.69
C ILE A 125 -0.77 -18.79 5.03
N ILE A 126 -0.56 -19.47 3.90
CA ILE A 126 -1.62 -20.19 3.18
C ILE A 126 -2.19 -21.30 4.05
N ASP A 127 -1.33 -22.08 4.71
CA ASP A 127 -1.77 -23.18 5.59
C ASP A 127 -2.61 -22.62 6.76
N GLN A 128 -2.19 -21.53 7.37
CA GLN A 128 -2.96 -20.84 8.42
C GLN A 128 -4.31 -20.34 7.92
N CYS A 129 -4.35 -19.70 6.77
CA CYS A 129 -5.60 -19.17 6.20
C CYS A 129 -6.58 -20.31 5.86
N VAL A 130 -6.10 -21.43 5.33
CA VAL A 130 -6.93 -22.62 5.09
C VAL A 130 -7.50 -23.15 6.42
N ALA A 131 -6.66 -23.25 7.45
CA ALA A 131 -7.08 -23.70 8.78
C ALA A 131 -8.11 -22.74 9.42
N GLN A 132 -8.06 -21.46 9.09
CA GLN A 132 -9.04 -20.46 9.54
C GLN A 132 -10.34 -20.45 8.73
N GLY A 133 -10.45 -21.32 7.71
CA GLY A 133 -11.65 -21.45 6.89
C GLY A 133 -11.76 -20.48 5.73
N VAL A 134 -10.63 -19.90 5.28
CA VAL A 134 -10.63 -19.06 4.08
C VAL A 134 -10.98 -19.92 2.85
N PRO A 135 -12.05 -19.58 2.10
CA PRO A 135 -12.56 -20.40 1.01
C PRO A 135 -11.79 -20.13 -0.31
N PHE A 136 -10.52 -20.50 -0.34
CA PHE A 136 -9.75 -20.45 -1.58
C PHE A 136 -10.39 -21.30 -2.68
N ALA A 137 -10.27 -20.84 -3.92
CA ALA A 137 -10.62 -21.63 -5.08
C ALA A 137 -9.84 -22.94 -5.10
N ARG A 138 -10.47 -24.02 -5.57
CA ARG A 138 -9.88 -25.36 -5.62
C ARG A 138 -9.99 -25.93 -7.03
N GLU A 139 -9.00 -26.76 -7.36
CA GLU A 139 -9.02 -27.62 -8.53
C GLU A 139 -10.00 -28.79 -8.32
N TYR A 140 -10.35 -29.48 -9.40
CA TYR A 140 -11.27 -30.62 -9.33
C TYR A 140 -10.81 -31.70 -8.34
N GLY A 141 -9.51 -31.93 -8.22
CA GLY A 141 -8.92 -32.88 -7.27
C GLY A 141 -8.89 -32.43 -5.81
N GLY A 142 -9.40 -31.23 -5.50
CA GLY A 142 -9.49 -30.69 -4.15
C GLY A 142 -8.27 -29.90 -3.66
N THR A 143 -7.19 -29.85 -4.41
CA THR A 143 -6.03 -29.01 -4.13
C THR A 143 -6.37 -27.54 -4.37
N LEU A 144 -5.66 -26.63 -3.71
CA LEU A 144 -5.88 -25.19 -3.91
C LEU A 144 -5.50 -24.79 -5.34
N ALA A 145 -6.41 -24.08 -5.99
CA ALA A 145 -6.13 -23.48 -7.29
C ALA A 145 -5.17 -22.30 -7.16
N ASN A 146 -4.24 -22.20 -8.09
CA ASN A 146 -3.37 -21.03 -8.19
C ASN A 146 -3.20 -20.60 -9.65
N ARG A 147 -2.74 -19.37 -9.84
CA ARG A 147 -2.54 -18.77 -11.15
C ARG A 147 -1.29 -17.88 -11.17
N SER A 148 -0.80 -17.57 -12.35
CA SER A 148 0.20 -16.52 -12.53
C SER A 148 -0.43 -15.15 -12.33
N PHE A 149 0.40 -14.17 -11.97
CA PHE A 149 -0.03 -12.79 -11.73
C PHE A 149 1.03 -11.83 -12.27
N GLY A 150 0.68 -10.56 -12.46
CA GLY A 150 1.58 -9.58 -13.08
C GLY A 150 2.99 -9.56 -12.49
N GLY A 151 4.00 -9.69 -13.34
CA GLY A 151 5.41 -9.75 -12.98
C GLY A 151 5.97 -11.13 -12.65
N ALA A 152 5.15 -12.20 -12.72
CA ALA A 152 5.57 -13.58 -12.47
C ALA A 152 5.19 -14.51 -13.63
N GLN A 153 6.07 -15.43 -13.95
CA GLN A 153 5.86 -16.44 -15.01
C GLN A 153 5.49 -17.81 -14.46
N VAL A 154 5.25 -17.93 -13.16
CA VAL A 154 4.83 -19.15 -12.47
C VAL A 154 3.50 -18.96 -11.77
N SER A 155 2.78 -20.05 -11.56
CA SER A 155 1.47 -20.05 -10.90
C SER A 155 1.67 -20.16 -9.39
N ARG A 156 1.66 -19.04 -8.70
CA ARG A 156 1.86 -18.97 -7.23
C ARG A 156 0.80 -18.18 -6.48
N THR A 157 -0.18 -17.62 -7.19
CA THR A 157 -1.21 -16.75 -6.59
C THR A 157 -2.44 -17.56 -6.25
N PHE A 158 -2.74 -17.66 -4.97
CA PHE A 158 -3.94 -18.27 -4.40
C PHE A 158 -5.04 -17.21 -4.30
N TYR A 159 -6.29 -17.58 -4.51
CA TYR A 159 -7.36 -16.60 -4.63
C TYR A 159 -8.73 -17.15 -4.21
N ALA A 160 -9.63 -16.25 -3.84
CA ALA A 160 -11.04 -16.50 -3.59
C ALA A 160 -11.85 -15.60 -4.54
N LYS A 161 -11.89 -15.93 -5.81
CA LYS A 161 -12.64 -15.34 -6.94
C LYS A 161 -13.17 -13.91 -6.73
N GLY A 162 -12.29 -12.91 -6.81
CA GLY A 162 -12.64 -11.48 -6.67
C GLY A 162 -12.85 -10.99 -5.23
N GLN A 163 -12.78 -11.88 -4.23
CA GLN A 163 -13.03 -11.57 -2.83
C GLN A 163 -11.87 -11.96 -1.91
N THR A 164 -10.65 -12.11 -2.44
CA THR A 164 -9.52 -12.64 -1.67
C THR A 164 -9.24 -11.81 -0.42
N GLY A 165 -9.15 -10.49 -0.54
CA GLY A 165 -8.92 -9.61 0.60
C GLY A 165 -10.02 -9.68 1.65
N GLN A 166 -11.26 -9.72 1.22
CA GLN A 166 -12.42 -9.87 2.12
C GLN A 166 -12.35 -11.17 2.91
N GLN A 167 -12.08 -12.28 2.25
CA GLN A 167 -12.06 -13.59 2.91
C GLN A 167 -10.85 -13.74 3.84
N LEU A 168 -9.69 -13.24 3.47
CA LEU A 168 -8.51 -13.20 4.34
C LEU A 168 -8.76 -12.31 5.57
N LEU A 169 -9.37 -11.15 5.38
CA LEU A 169 -9.69 -10.23 6.48
C LEU A 169 -10.70 -10.85 7.44
N LEU A 170 -11.72 -11.56 6.94
CA LEU A 170 -12.67 -12.29 7.80
C LEU A 170 -11.98 -13.38 8.61
N GLY A 171 -11.01 -14.09 8.03
CA GLY A 171 -10.19 -15.07 8.75
C GLY A 171 -9.38 -14.43 9.89
N ALA A 172 -8.70 -13.34 9.62
CA ALA A 172 -7.95 -12.58 10.63
C ALA A 172 -8.87 -11.97 11.69
N TYR A 173 -10.02 -11.44 11.28
CA TYR A 173 -11.05 -10.92 12.19
C TYR A 173 -11.61 -12.01 13.12
N SER A 174 -11.82 -13.20 12.61
CA SER A 174 -12.28 -14.34 13.43
C SER A 174 -11.25 -14.72 14.48
N ALA A 175 -9.97 -14.76 14.12
CA ALA A 175 -8.87 -14.99 15.07
C ALA A 175 -8.79 -13.89 16.13
N LEU A 176 -8.90 -12.63 15.73
CA LEU A 176 -8.94 -11.47 16.63
C LEU A 176 -10.15 -11.56 17.58
N SER A 177 -11.33 -11.83 17.06
CA SER A 177 -12.57 -11.91 17.85
C SER A 177 -12.51 -13.02 18.91
N ARG A 178 -11.83 -14.13 18.60
CA ARG A 178 -11.59 -15.19 19.59
C ARG A 178 -10.79 -14.67 20.78
N GLN A 179 -9.76 -13.86 20.54
CA GLN A 179 -8.93 -13.30 21.59
C GLN A 179 -9.65 -12.18 22.36
N VAL A 180 -10.50 -11.42 21.68
CA VAL A 180 -11.38 -10.45 22.35
C VAL A 180 -12.34 -11.18 23.30
N GLY A 181 -12.96 -12.27 22.84
CA GLY A 181 -13.82 -13.11 23.67
C GLY A 181 -13.09 -13.77 24.83
N ALA A 182 -11.82 -14.15 24.67
CA ALA A 182 -10.97 -14.68 25.73
C ALA A 182 -10.45 -13.63 26.72
N GLY A 183 -10.64 -12.34 26.42
CA GLY A 183 -10.20 -11.22 27.27
C GLY A 183 -8.72 -10.87 27.18
N THR A 184 -7.94 -11.47 26.28
CA THR A 184 -6.52 -11.14 26.04
C THR A 184 -6.36 -9.89 25.19
N VAL A 185 -7.31 -9.61 24.31
CA VAL A 185 -7.34 -8.40 23.47
C VAL A 185 -8.55 -7.55 23.85
N LYS A 186 -8.32 -6.28 24.11
CA LYS A 186 -9.37 -5.26 24.22
C LYS A 186 -9.40 -4.47 22.93
N LEU A 187 -10.54 -4.51 22.24
CA LEU A 187 -10.75 -3.83 20.96
C LEU A 187 -11.45 -2.49 21.20
N TYR A 188 -10.85 -1.43 20.69
CA TYR A 188 -11.39 -0.07 20.70
C TYR A 188 -11.79 0.32 19.28
N THR A 189 -13.10 0.37 19.00
CA THR A 189 -13.63 0.81 17.71
C THR A 189 -13.98 2.29 17.74
N ARG A 190 -13.88 2.97 16.60
CA ARG A 190 -14.06 4.44 16.51
C ARG A 190 -13.06 5.22 17.37
N TYR A 191 -11.82 4.73 17.43
CA TYR A 191 -10.70 5.41 18.05
C TYR A 191 -9.60 5.67 17.04
N GLU A 192 -9.04 6.86 17.05
CA GLU A 192 -7.92 7.24 16.19
C GLU A 192 -6.71 7.65 17.03
N MET A 193 -5.57 7.05 16.76
CA MET A 193 -4.31 7.48 17.35
C MET A 193 -3.91 8.85 16.77
N LEU A 194 -3.71 9.84 17.64
CA LEU A 194 -3.30 11.19 17.24
C LEU A 194 -1.85 11.50 17.58
N ASP A 195 -1.28 10.84 18.57
CA ASP A 195 0.14 10.99 18.92
C ASP A 195 0.70 9.73 19.59
N VAL A 196 2.01 9.54 19.48
CA VAL A 196 2.78 8.55 20.24
C VAL A 196 3.41 9.22 21.44
N VAL A 197 3.40 8.54 22.59
CA VAL A 197 4.00 9.04 23.84
C VAL A 197 5.33 8.35 24.07
N LEU A 198 6.40 9.15 24.18
CA LEU A 198 7.75 8.67 24.50
C LEU A 198 8.08 8.99 25.96
N VAL A 199 8.65 8.00 26.64
CA VAL A 199 9.20 8.14 27.98
C VAL A 199 10.64 7.63 27.94
N ASP A 200 11.60 8.45 28.31
CA ASP A 200 13.02 8.13 28.23
C ASP A 200 13.47 7.63 26.84
N GLY A 201 12.93 8.24 25.79
CA GLY A 201 13.23 7.91 24.41
C GLY A 201 12.61 6.61 23.88
N ARG A 202 11.72 5.97 24.63
CA ARG A 202 11.00 4.75 24.23
C ARG A 202 9.52 5.01 24.06
N ALA A 203 8.88 4.31 23.11
CA ALA A 203 7.44 4.35 22.96
C ALA A 203 6.78 3.64 24.16
N ARG A 204 5.94 4.37 24.89
CA ARG A 204 5.27 3.90 26.10
C ARG A 204 3.76 4.06 26.09
N GLY A 205 3.21 4.59 25.01
CA GLY A 205 1.79 4.73 24.89
C GLY A 205 1.39 5.62 23.72
N ILE A 206 0.10 5.94 23.68
CA ILE A 206 -0.51 6.79 22.67
C ILE A 206 -1.53 7.74 23.30
N ILE A 207 -1.79 8.84 22.59
CA ILE A 207 -2.99 9.64 22.75
C ILE A 207 -3.95 9.28 21.63
N ALA A 208 -5.15 8.85 21.98
CA ALA A 208 -6.19 8.51 21.02
C ALA A 208 -7.43 9.35 21.24
N LYS A 209 -8.14 9.62 20.15
CA LYS A 209 -9.42 10.31 20.19
C LYS A 209 -10.56 9.31 20.01
N ASN A 210 -11.51 9.35 20.92
CA ASN A 210 -12.81 8.69 20.73
C ASN A 210 -13.59 9.51 19.70
N LEU A 211 -13.79 8.99 18.51
CA LEU A 211 -14.41 9.70 17.39
C LEU A 211 -15.92 9.95 17.58
N VAL A 212 -16.55 9.25 18.51
CA VAL A 212 -17.97 9.45 18.85
C VAL A 212 -18.15 10.58 19.86
N THR A 213 -17.34 10.56 20.92
CA THR A 213 -17.45 11.55 22.02
C THR A 213 -16.59 12.80 21.82
N GLY A 214 -15.60 12.73 20.92
CA GLY A 214 -14.62 13.79 20.73
C GLY A 214 -13.54 13.89 21.83
N LYS A 215 -13.59 13.02 22.84
CA LYS A 215 -12.65 13.06 23.97
C LYS A 215 -11.30 12.45 23.61
N LEU A 216 -10.24 13.07 24.11
CA LEU A 216 -8.89 12.50 24.11
C LEU A 216 -8.73 11.54 25.27
N GLU A 217 -8.09 10.41 25.01
CA GLU A 217 -7.81 9.37 26.02
C GLU A 217 -6.35 8.94 25.92
N ARG A 218 -5.76 8.60 27.07
CA ARG A 218 -4.37 8.17 27.20
C ARG A 218 -4.31 6.67 27.38
N PHE A 219 -3.38 6.02 26.68
CA PHE A 219 -3.16 4.59 26.78
C PHE A 219 -1.67 4.31 26.94
N ALA A 220 -1.31 3.51 27.95
CA ALA A 220 0.08 3.14 28.23
C ALA A 220 0.34 1.67 27.89
N ALA A 221 1.56 1.35 27.46
CA ALA A 221 2.01 0.00 27.15
C ALA A 221 3.52 -0.13 27.20
N HIS A 222 4.03 -1.37 27.18
CA HIS A 222 5.46 -1.67 27.09
C HIS A 222 5.98 -1.52 25.65
N ALA A 223 5.14 -1.75 24.67
CA ALA A 223 5.46 -1.57 23.26
C ALA A 223 4.24 -1.06 22.47
N VAL A 224 4.50 -0.34 21.39
CA VAL A 224 3.49 0.19 20.47
C VAL A 224 3.77 -0.32 19.06
N VAL A 225 2.76 -0.89 18.42
CA VAL A 225 2.82 -1.42 17.05
C VAL A 225 1.92 -0.60 16.15
N ILE A 226 2.46 -0.03 15.09
CA ILE A 226 1.74 0.72 14.07
C ILE A 226 1.42 -0.21 12.90
N ALA A 227 0.14 -0.33 12.55
CA ALA A 227 -0.36 -1.17 11.47
C ALA A 227 -1.46 -0.44 10.68
N THR A 228 -1.22 0.81 10.33
CA THR A 228 -2.22 1.77 9.84
C THR A 228 -2.29 1.86 8.31
N GLY A 229 -1.56 1.02 7.59
CA GLY A 229 -1.59 0.98 6.12
C GLY A 229 -0.79 2.10 5.47
N GLY A 230 -1.07 2.32 4.18
CA GLY A 230 -0.31 3.24 3.34
C GLY A 230 -0.80 4.68 3.33
N TYR A 231 -0.08 5.51 2.57
CA TYR A 231 -0.30 6.96 2.51
C TYR A 231 -0.86 7.45 1.14
N GLY A 232 -1.50 6.56 0.38
CA GLY A 232 -2.01 6.89 -0.96
C GLY A 232 -3.02 8.03 -0.99
N ASN A 233 -3.82 8.22 0.06
CA ASN A 233 -4.80 9.30 0.15
C ASN A 233 -4.17 10.71 0.26
N THR A 234 -2.85 10.81 0.35
CA THR A 234 -2.12 12.07 0.13
C THR A 234 -2.47 12.67 -1.23
N TYR A 235 -2.74 11.84 -2.22
CA TYR A 235 -3.16 12.25 -3.58
C TYR A 235 -4.66 12.56 -3.70
N PHE A 236 -5.40 12.57 -2.62
CA PHE A 236 -6.84 12.66 -2.53
C PHE A 236 -7.57 11.50 -3.24
N LEU A 237 -7.44 11.40 -4.56
CA LEU A 237 -7.97 10.27 -5.34
C LEU A 237 -6.96 9.13 -5.39
N SER A 238 -7.33 8.01 -4.77
CA SER A 238 -6.58 6.76 -4.77
C SER A 238 -7.54 5.58 -4.68
N THR A 239 -7.01 4.36 -4.74
CA THR A 239 -7.82 3.15 -4.53
C THR A 239 -7.99 2.81 -3.04
N ASN A 240 -7.33 3.55 -2.15
CA ASN A 240 -7.41 3.31 -0.71
C ASN A 240 -8.80 3.61 -0.15
N ALA A 241 -9.18 2.92 0.91
CA ALA A 241 -10.38 3.28 1.67
C ALA A 241 -10.23 4.71 2.21
N MET A 242 -11.34 5.45 2.28
CA MET A 242 -11.34 6.86 2.69
C MET A 242 -10.80 7.09 4.11
N ALA A 243 -10.93 6.08 4.98
CA ALA A 243 -10.41 6.15 6.34
C ALA A 243 -8.89 5.95 6.43
N CYS A 244 -8.23 5.48 5.37
CA CYS A 244 -6.77 5.37 5.34
C CYS A 244 -6.15 6.77 5.42
N ASN A 245 -5.30 6.98 6.39
CA ASN A 245 -4.64 8.25 6.63
C ASN A 245 -3.24 8.04 7.21
N VAL A 246 -2.50 9.12 7.36
CA VAL A 246 -1.09 9.10 7.79
C VAL A 246 -0.89 9.68 9.18
N THR A 247 -1.93 10.00 9.91
CA THR A 247 -1.79 10.71 11.19
C THR A 247 -0.94 9.95 12.20
N ALA A 248 -1.18 8.65 12.39
CA ALA A 248 -0.37 7.84 13.27
C ALA A 248 1.10 7.77 12.82
N ALA A 249 1.34 7.51 11.53
CA ALA A 249 2.70 7.44 10.97
C ALA A 249 3.44 8.78 11.08
N MET A 250 2.76 9.89 10.78
CA MET A 250 3.37 11.23 10.86
C MET A 250 3.61 11.66 12.31
N SER A 251 2.79 11.24 13.28
CA SER A 251 3.07 11.48 14.70
C SER A 251 4.38 10.77 15.12
N CYS A 252 4.59 9.56 14.67
CA CYS A 252 5.84 8.82 14.89
C CYS A 252 7.03 9.51 14.21
N TYR A 253 6.87 9.94 12.97
CA TYR A 253 7.88 10.68 12.21
C TYR A 253 8.30 11.97 12.92
N ARG A 254 7.36 12.77 13.39
CA ARG A 254 7.64 14.01 14.15
C ARG A 254 8.31 13.76 15.48
N LYS A 255 8.17 12.57 16.06
CA LYS A 255 8.84 12.17 17.32
C LYS A 255 10.21 11.53 17.10
N GLY A 256 10.66 11.38 15.86
CA GLY A 256 11.99 10.89 15.52
C GLY A 256 12.03 9.51 14.85
N ALA A 257 10.90 8.87 14.55
CA ALA A 257 10.89 7.69 13.69
C ALA A 257 11.24 8.11 12.26
N MET A 258 12.29 7.53 11.69
CA MET A 258 12.67 7.83 10.32
C MET A 258 11.66 7.26 9.34
N PHE A 259 11.43 7.97 8.23
CA PHE A 259 10.57 7.55 7.15
C PHE A 259 11.42 7.16 5.93
N ALA A 260 11.18 5.98 5.39
CA ALA A 260 12.03 5.38 4.36
C ALA A 260 11.35 5.35 2.99
N ASN A 261 12.10 5.72 1.96
CA ASN A 261 11.71 5.65 0.55
C ASN A 261 10.29 6.21 0.25
N PRO A 262 9.92 7.39 0.75
CA PRO A 262 8.55 7.89 0.60
C PRO A 262 8.13 8.12 -0.86
N ALA A 263 9.08 8.31 -1.77
CA ALA A 263 8.81 8.47 -3.20
C ALA A 263 8.37 7.20 -3.92
N TYR A 264 8.50 6.03 -3.29
CA TYR A 264 8.09 4.76 -3.88
C TYR A 264 6.58 4.54 -3.68
N VAL A 265 5.82 5.06 -4.62
CA VAL A 265 4.37 4.94 -4.68
C VAL A 265 3.98 4.14 -5.91
N GLN A 266 3.25 3.05 -5.70
CA GLN A 266 2.78 2.19 -6.79
C GLN A 266 1.50 2.72 -7.39
N ILE A 267 1.45 2.69 -8.71
CA ILE A 267 0.28 3.02 -9.50
C ILE A 267 -0.29 1.74 -10.08
N HIS A 268 -1.60 1.53 -9.91
CA HIS A 268 -2.29 0.35 -10.43
C HIS A 268 -2.86 0.64 -11.83
N PRO A 269 -2.54 -0.18 -12.84
CA PRO A 269 -2.91 0.13 -14.22
C PRO A 269 -4.39 -0.13 -14.57
N THR A 270 -5.13 -0.88 -13.74
CA THR A 270 -6.50 -1.34 -14.06
C THR A 270 -7.56 -0.75 -13.13
N CYS A 271 -7.63 0.58 -13.06
CA CYS A 271 -8.69 1.25 -12.30
C CYS A 271 -9.70 1.88 -13.24
N ILE A 272 -10.95 1.99 -12.80
CA ILE A 272 -11.98 2.73 -13.55
C ILE A 272 -11.56 4.20 -13.59
N PRO A 273 -11.56 4.86 -14.76
CA PRO A 273 -11.14 6.26 -14.87
C PRO A 273 -11.96 7.20 -13.99
N VAL A 274 -11.38 8.35 -13.67
CA VAL A 274 -12.09 9.41 -12.94
C VAL A 274 -13.32 9.85 -13.73
N HIS A 275 -14.46 9.90 -13.07
CA HIS A 275 -15.72 10.38 -13.63
C HIS A 275 -16.43 11.27 -12.60
N GLY A 276 -16.66 12.52 -12.97
CA GLY A 276 -17.35 13.51 -12.14
C GLY A 276 -16.51 14.14 -11.02
N ASP A 277 -16.90 15.35 -10.65
CA ASP A 277 -16.15 16.19 -9.70
C ASP A 277 -16.36 15.81 -8.22
N LYS A 278 -17.34 14.95 -7.94
CA LYS A 278 -17.68 14.53 -6.57
C LYS A 278 -17.07 13.22 -6.15
N GLN A 279 -16.29 12.60 -7.02
CA GLN A 279 -15.65 11.33 -6.73
C GLN A 279 -14.54 11.52 -5.67
N SER A 280 -14.56 10.69 -4.64
CA SER A 280 -13.61 10.72 -3.52
C SER A 280 -12.73 9.48 -3.44
N LYS A 281 -12.96 8.48 -4.30
CA LYS A 281 -12.22 7.22 -4.35
C LYS A 281 -12.20 6.69 -5.78
N LEU A 282 -11.09 6.11 -6.19
CA LEU A 282 -10.98 5.38 -7.46
C LEU A 282 -11.31 3.91 -7.26
N THR A 283 -12.07 3.33 -8.17
CA THR A 283 -12.44 1.92 -8.11
C THR A 283 -11.38 1.07 -8.78
N LEU A 284 -10.76 0.21 -7.97
CA LEU A 284 -9.81 -0.80 -8.42
C LEU A 284 -10.57 -1.92 -9.13
N MET A 285 -10.11 -2.27 -10.34
CA MET A 285 -10.45 -3.53 -11.01
C MET A 285 -9.29 -4.50 -10.84
N SER A 286 -9.62 -5.77 -10.60
CA SER A 286 -8.58 -6.79 -10.38
C SER A 286 -7.58 -6.87 -11.53
N GLU A 287 -6.31 -6.92 -11.20
CA GLU A 287 -5.23 -7.13 -12.17
C GLU A 287 -5.38 -8.46 -12.92
N SER A 288 -6.07 -9.44 -12.35
CA SER A 288 -6.35 -10.72 -13.01
C SER A 288 -7.11 -10.59 -14.32
N LEU A 289 -7.82 -9.49 -14.54
CA LEU A 289 -8.46 -9.19 -15.81
C LEU A 289 -7.46 -9.15 -16.97
N ARG A 290 -6.20 -8.81 -16.72
CA ARG A 290 -5.13 -8.80 -17.72
C ARG A 290 -4.66 -10.19 -18.17
N ASN A 291 -5.09 -11.25 -17.47
CA ASN A 291 -4.77 -12.63 -17.87
C ASN A 291 -5.46 -13.04 -19.18
N ASP A 292 -6.70 -12.59 -19.36
CA ASP A 292 -7.51 -12.91 -20.54
C ASP A 292 -7.96 -11.66 -21.29
N GLY A 293 -7.90 -10.47 -20.68
CA GLY A 293 -8.18 -9.20 -21.33
C GLY A 293 -6.95 -8.61 -22.02
N ARG A 294 -7.17 -8.01 -23.18
CA ARG A 294 -6.13 -7.36 -23.98
C ARG A 294 -6.25 -5.85 -23.91
N ILE A 295 -5.13 -5.15 -23.67
CA ILE A 295 -5.09 -3.70 -23.53
C ILE A 295 -4.71 -3.07 -24.85
N TRP A 296 -5.51 -2.09 -25.29
CA TRP A 296 -5.28 -1.40 -26.56
C TRP A 296 -5.78 0.04 -26.59
N VAL A 297 -5.28 0.79 -27.55
CA VAL A 297 -5.77 2.10 -27.99
C VAL A 297 -5.90 2.11 -29.51
N PRO A 298 -6.67 3.02 -30.15
CA PRO A 298 -6.68 3.11 -31.60
C PRO A 298 -5.30 3.50 -32.17
N LYS A 299 -4.97 3.01 -33.35
CA LYS A 299 -3.75 3.38 -34.08
C LYS A 299 -3.82 4.78 -34.65
N LYS A 300 -5.04 5.26 -34.97
CA LYS A 300 -5.27 6.54 -35.63
C LYS A 300 -5.75 7.59 -34.64
N LEU A 301 -5.15 8.78 -34.65
CA LEU A 301 -5.59 9.90 -33.82
C LEU A 301 -7.03 10.34 -34.12
N GLU A 302 -7.48 10.18 -35.36
CA GLU A 302 -8.86 10.49 -35.76
C GLU A 302 -9.87 9.61 -35.01
N ASP A 303 -9.58 8.31 -34.87
CA ASP A 303 -10.39 7.37 -34.10
C ASP A 303 -10.38 7.71 -32.61
N ALA A 304 -9.23 8.07 -32.06
CA ALA A 304 -9.13 8.54 -30.67
C ALA A 304 -9.99 9.78 -30.42
N LYS A 305 -9.93 10.77 -31.30
CA LYS A 305 -10.77 11.99 -31.23
C LYS A 305 -12.25 11.68 -31.33
N ALA A 306 -12.63 10.74 -32.22
CA ALA A 306 -14.02 10.30 -32.37
C ALA A 306 -14.54 9.58 -31.10
N LEU A 307 -13.71 8.75 -30.46
CA LEU A 307 -14.01 8.11 -29.18
C LEU A 307 -14.17 9.15 -28.07
N GLN A 308 -13.26 10.12 -27.97
CA GLN A 308 -13.31 11.21 -27.00
C GLN A 308 -14.56 12.08 -27.17
N ALA A 309 -14.98 12.32 -28.39
CA ALA A 309 -16.21 13.06 -28.72
C ALA A 309 -17.49 12.23 -28.56
N GLY A 310 -17.37 10.93 -28.30
CA GLY A 310 -18.52 10.02 -28.19
C GLY A 310 -19.22 9.69 -29.51
N THR A 311 -18.61 10.00 -30.66
CA THR A 311 -19.15 9.71 -32.00
C THR A 311 -18.83 8.30 -32.46
N LYS A 312 -17.86 7.64 -31.83
CA LYS A 312 -17.54 6.20 -31.99
C LYS A 312 -17.49 5.52 -30.64
N LYS A 313 -17.73 4.20 -30.63
CA LYS A 313 -17.52 3.30 -29.50
C LYS A 313 -16.30 2.42 -29.75
N GLY A 314 -15.72 1.82 -28.72
CA GLY A 314 -14.58 0.92 -28.86
C GLY A 314 -14.86 -0.26 -29.81
N SER A 315 -16.09 -0.78 -29.81
CA SER A 315 -16.52 -1.84 -30.71
C SER A 315 -16.61 -1.43 -32.18
N ASP A 316 -16.55 -0.13 -32.50
CA ASP A 316 -16.53 0.38 -33.87
C ASP A 316 -15.13 0.36 -34.52
N ILE A 317 -14.09 0.14 -33.72
CA ILE A 317 -12.70 0.11 -34.20
C ILE A 317 -12.33 -1.33 -34.57
N PRO A 318 -12.07 -1.62 -35.87
CA PRO A 318 -11.71 -2.97 -36.30
C PRO A 318 -10.31 -3.37 -35.79
N GLU A 319 -10.04 -4.67 -35.79
CA GLU A 319 -8.82 -5.27 -35.24
C GLU A 319 -7.53 -4.67 -35.83
N GLU A 320 -7.51 -4.44 -37.14
CA GLU A 320 -6.36 -3.86 -37.85
C GLU A 320 -6.03 -2.42 -37.40
N ASP A 321 -6.99 -1.69 -36.87
CA ASP A 321 -6.84 -0.30 -36.40
C ASP A 321 -6.60 -0.20 -34.87
N ARG A 322 -6.37 -1.32 -34.19
CA ARG A 322 -6.05 -1.40 -32.77
C ARG A 322 -4.55 -1.52 -32.51
N ASP A 323 -4.03 -0.73 -31.62
CA ASP A 323 -2.64 -0.86 -31.12
C ASP A 323 -2.65 -1.57 -29.75
N TYR A 324 -2.33 -2.84 -29.75
CA TYR A 324 -2.06 -3.64 -28.54
C TYR A 324 -0.65 -3.36 -28.05
N TYR A 325 -0.44 -2.14 -27.56
CA TYR A 325 0.88 -1.57 -27.32
C TYR A 325 1.74 -2.32 -26.30
N LEU A 326 1.16 -2.98 -25.29
CA LEU A 326 1.90 -3.80 -24.34
C LEU A 326 2.44 -5.07 -24.99
N GLU A 327 1.61 -5.76 -25.77
CA GLU A 327 2.03 -6.96 -26.50
C GLU A 327 3.10 -6.64 -27.53
N ARG A 328 2.98 -5.51 -28.22
CA ARG A 328 3.96 -5.03 -29.20
C ARG A 328 5.30 -4.65 -28.57
N ARG A 329 5.29 -3.97 -27.41
CA ARG A 329 6.51 -3.49 -26.74
C ARG A 329 7.20 -4.56 -25.92
N TYR A 330 6.43 -5.49 -25.35
CA TYR A 330 6.88 -6.48 -24.37
C TYR A 330 6.41 -7.89 -24.75
N PRO A 331 6.91 -8.50 -25.84
CA PRO A 331 6.39 -9.75 -26.35
C PRO A 331 6.41 -10.91 -25.36
N ALA A 332 7.41 -10.95 -24.45
CA ALA A 332 7.56 -12.02 -23.47
C ALA A 332 6.49 -12.01 -22.37
N PHE A 333 6.00 -10.83 -21.98
CA PHE A 333 5.04 -10.65 -20.89
C PHE A 333 3.68 -10.16 -21.37
N GLY A 334 3.63 -9.43 -22.49
CA GLY A 334 2.40 -8.86 -23.03
C GLY A 334 1.65 -8.02 -22.01
N ASN A 335 0.38 -8.32 -21.83
CA ASN A 335 -0.49 -7.62 -20.87
C ASN A 335 -0.12 -7.89 -19.40
N LEU A 336 0.79 -8.85 -19.11
CA LEU A 336 1.21 -9.23 -17.76
C LEU A 336 2.52 -8.57 -17.30
N VAL A 337 3.00 -7.53 -17.99
CA VAL A 337 4.12 -6.73 -17.49
C VAL A 337 3.84 -6.15 -16.10
N PRO A 338 4.87 -5.84 -15.30
CA PRO A 338 4.69 -5.21 -13.98
C PRO A 338 3.85 -3.93 -14.03
N ARG A 339 3.26 -3.58 -12.91
CA ARG A 339 2.32 -2.45 -12.77
C ARG A 339 2.91 -1.12 -13.19
N ASP A 340 4.16 -0.85 -12.81
CA ASP A 340 4.87 0.37 -13.17
C ASP A 340 5.06 0.50 -14.68
N VAL A 341 5.42 -0.58 -15.36
CA VAL A 341 5.57 -0.65 -16.82
C VAL A 341 4.24 -0.43 -17.53
N ALA A 342 3.20 -1.17 -17.11
CA ALA A 342 1.86 -1.05 -17.70
C ALA A 342 1.27 0.36 -17.52
N SER A 343 1.45 0.94 -16.32
CA SER A 343 0.94 2.27 -16.01
C SER A 343 1.61 3.37 -16.82
N ARG A 344 2.96 3.33 -16.93
CA ARG A 344 3.69 4.29 -17.77
C ARG A 344 3.32 4.19 -19.24
N ALA A 345 3.18 2.97 -19.75
CA ALA A 345 2.79 2.76 -21.15
C ALA A 345 1.37 3.31 -21.44
N ALA A 346 0.42 3.11 -20.53
CA ALA A 346 -0.93 3.68 -20.67
C ALA A 346 -0.91 5.21 -20.64
N LYS A 347 -0.17 5.79 -19.68
CA LYS A 347 -0.02 7.25 -19.61
C LYS A 347 0.58 7.83 -20.87
N GLU A 348 1.66 7.23 -21.36
CA GLU A 348 2.34 7.67 -22.58
C GLU A 348 1.40 7.68 -23.78
N ARG A 349 0.57 6.64 -23.95
CA ARG A 349 -0.44 6.63 -25.02
C ARG A 349 -1.46 7.76 -24.89
N CYS A 350 -1.93 8.00 -23.66
CA CYS A 350 -2.87 9.10 -23.40
C CYS A 350 -2.24 10.47 -23.62
N ASP A 351 -0.99 10.69 -23.19
CA ASP A 351 -0.26 11.94 -23.38
C ASP A 351 -0.01 12.24 -24.88
N HIS A 352 0.10 11.21 -25.72
CA HIS A 352 0.19 11.36 -27.18
C HIS A 352 -1.18 11.52 -27.88
N GLY A 353 -2.27 11.61 -27.13
CA GLY A 353 -3.62 11.88 -27.65
C GLY A 353 -4.42 10.64 -28.01
N PHE A 354 -3.95 9.43 -27.74
CA PHE A 354 -4.65 8.18 -28.04
C PHE A 354 -5.63 7.70 -26.97
N GLY A 355 -5.84 8.46 -25.91
CA GLY A 355 -6.81 8.15 -24.87
C GLY A 355 -8.24 8.05 -25.39
N VAL A 356 -9.06 7.17 -24.80
CA VAL A 356 -10.32 6.69 -25.43
C VAL A 356 -11.60 7.22 -24.78
N ASN A 357 -11.51 7.89 -23.61
CA ASN A 357 -12.71 8.50 -22.99
C ASN A 357 -12.79 10.01 -23.28
N ASN A 358 -13.84 10.65 -22.81
CA ASN A 358 -14.08 12.09 -23.00
C ASN A 358 -12.97 12.99 -22.41
N THR A 359 -12.19 12.51 -21.47
CA THR A 359 -11.05 13.24 -20.88
C THR A 359 -9.73 12.96 -21.62
N GLY A 360 -9.69 11.95 -22.50
CA GLY A 360 -8.46 11.41 -23.09
C GLY A 360 -7.58 10.64 -22.12
N LEU A 361 -8.08 10.33 -20.93
CA LEU A 361 -7.36 9.65 -19.86
C LEU A 361 -7.97 8.27 -19.59
N ALA A 362 -7.93 7.41 -20.60
CA ALA A 362 -8.30 6.00 -20.50
C ALA A 362 -7.71 5.20 -21.66
N VAL A 363 -7.56 3.90 -21.44
CA VAL A 363 -7.25 2.89 -22.46
C VAL A 363 -8.28 1.78 -22.37
N PHE A 364 -8.43 0.98 -23.44
CA PHE A 364 -9.36 -0.15 -23.42
C PHE A 364 -8.72 -1.41 -22.84
N LEU A 365 -9.52 -2.17 -22.10
CA LEU A 365 -9.27 -3.55 -21.69
C LEU A 365 -10.40 -4.40 -22.26
N ASP A 366 -10.09 -5.29 -23.19
CA ASP A 366 -11.04 -5.95 -24.11
C ASP A 366 -10.99 -7.46 -23.97
N PHE A 367 -12.15 -8.08 -23.79
CA PHE A 367 -12.33 -9.52 -23.66
C PHE A 367 -12.85 -10.20 -24.93
N SER A 368 -12.98 -9.49 -26.06
CA SER A 368 -13.56 -10.06 -27.29
C SER A 368 -12.85 -11.33 -27.76
N GLU A 369 -11.52 -11.32 -27.78
CA GLU A 369 -10.73 -12.50 -28.17
C GLU A 369 -10.94 -13.67 -27.19
N SER A 370 -10.87 -13.44 -25.91
CA SER A 370 -11.02 -14.50 -24.91
C SER A 370 -12.43 -15.07 -24.85
N ILE A 371 -13.45 -14.24 -25.08
CA ILE A 371 -14.84 -14.70 -25.15
C ILE A 371 -15.04 -15.61 -26.38
N GLU A 372 -14.50 -15.24 -27.53
CA GLU A 372 -14.58 -16.09 -28.73
C GLU A 372 -13.77 -17.38 -28.58
N ARG A 373 -12.61 -17.33 -27.98
CA ARG A 373 -11.74 -18.51 -27.78
C ARG A 373 -12.24 -19.46 -26.70
N LEU A 374 -12.69 -18.95 -25.56
CA LEU A 374 -13.04 -19.74 -24.38
C LEU A 374 -14.56 -19.93 -24.21
N GLY A 375 -15.35 -19.07 -24.82
CA GLY A 375 -16.79 -18.96 -24.58
C GLY A 375 -17.13 -18.02 -23.41
N LEU A 376 -18.23 -17.29 -23.54
CA LEU A 376 -18.69 -16.31 -22.55
C LEU A 376 -18.90 -16.94 -21.16
N ASN A 377 -19.39 -18.17 -21.10
CA ASN A 377 -19.64 -18.85 -19.81
C ASN A 377 -18.35 -19.07 -19.03
N VAL A 378 -17.23 -19.44 -19.69
CA VAL A 378 -15.94 -19.62 -19.05
C VAL A 378 -15.38 -18.29 -18.58
N VAL A 379 -15.47 -17.26 -19.41
CA VAL A 379 -15.01 -15.91 -19.03
C VAL A 379 -15.82 -15.36 -17.86
N ARG A 380 -17.14 -15.53 -17.86
CA ARG A 380 -17.99 -15.15 -16.72
C ARG A 380 -17.72 -15.99 -15.46
N GLN A 381 -17.38 -17.27 -15.61
CA GLN A 381 -16.97 -18.07 -14.45
C GLN A 381 -15.69 -17.53 -13.79
N ARG A 382 -14.77 -16.96 -14.59
CA ARG A 382 -13.53 -16.35 -14.10
C ARG A 382 -13.72 -14.95 -13.55
N TYR A 383 -14.51 -14.12 -14.23
CA TYR A 383 -14.54 -12.66 -14.02
C TYR A 383 -15.94 -12.08 -13.83
N GLY A 384 -16.99 -12.90 -13.73
CA GLY A 384 -18.39 -12.43 -13.73
C GLY A 384 -18.67 -11.36 -12.68
N ASN A 385 -18.20 -11.55 -11.46
CA ASN A 385 -18.36 -10.56 -10.38
C ASN A 385 -17.69 -9.21 -10.70
N LEU A 386 -16.60 -9.23 -11.48
CA LEU A 386 -15.90 -8.01 -11.89
C LEU A 386 -16.61 -7.33 -13.05
N PHE A 387 -17.19 -8.11 -13.97
CA PHE A 387 -18.03 -7.58 -15.05
C PHE A 387 -19.28 -6.91 -14.49
N ASP A 388 -19.95 -7.58 -13.55
CA ASP A 388 -21.15 -7.05 -12.90
C ASP A 388 -20.83 -5.75 -12.12
N MET A 389 -19.72 -5.72 -11.39
CA MET A 389 -19.27 -4.50 -10.70
C MET A 389 -18.95 -3.36 -11.68
N TYR A 390 -18.33 -3.67 -12.81
CA TYR A 390 -18.03 -2.67 -13.83
C TYR A 390 -19.32 -2.12 -14.47
N GLU A 391 -20.26 -3.00 -14.78
CA GLU A 391 -21.57 -2.63 -15.33
C GLU A 391 -22.37 -1.75 -14.35
N GLU A 392 -22.41 -2.11 -13.07
CA GLU A 392 -23.09 -1.30 -12.04
C GLU A 392 -22.52 0.13 -11.91
N ILE A 393 -21.23 0.32 -12.17
CA ILE A 393 -20.58 1.63 -12.06
C ILE A 393 -20.66 2.44 -13.35
N THR A 394 -20.59 1.78 -14.51
CA THR A 394 -20.38 2.44 -15.81
C THR A 394 -21.56 2.29 -16.78
N ASP A 395 -22.55 1.49 -16.45
CA ASP A 395 -23.64 1.09 -17.35
C ASP A 395 -23.17 0.36 -18.62
N VAL A 396 -21.96 -0.26 -18.57
CA VAL A 396 -21.38 -1.01 -19.70
C VAL A 396 -21.12 -2.45 -19.28
N ASN A 397 -21.75 -3.41 -20.00
CA ASN A 397 -21.51 -4.84 -19.78
C ASN A 397 -20.40 -5.36 -20.71
N PRO A 398 -19.23 -5.77 -20.15
CA PRO A 398 -18.10 -6.26 -20.94
C PRO A 398 -18.36 -7.63 -21.61
N GLY A 399 -19.37 -8.36 -21.17
CA GLY A 399 -19.79 -9.64 -21.75
C GLY A 399 -20.88 -9.52 -22.81
N GLU A 400 -21.31 -8.32 -23.17
CA GLU A 400 -22.34 -8.08 -24.15
C GLU A 400 -21.75 -7.89 -25.55
N LEU A 401 -22.30 -8.63 -26.53
CA LEU A 401 -21.94 -8.46 -27.94
C LEU A 401 -22.41 -7.08 -28.42
N ALA A 402 -21.48 -6.24 -28.76
CA ALA A 402 -21.75 -4.87 -29.19
C ALA A 402 -21.89 -4.76 -30.71
N ARG A 403 -21.06 -5.49 -31.47
CA ARG A 403 -21.01 -5.39 -32.93
C ARG A 403 -20.32 -6.60 -33.58
N GLU A 404 -20.68 -6.86 -34.83
CA GLU A 404 -19.95 -7.77 -35.70
C GLU A 404 -19.49 -7.03 -36.96
N ILE A 405 -18.18 -7.13 -37.27
CA ILE A 405 -17.57 -6.50 -38.45
C ILE A 405 -16.80 -7.59 -39.20
N ASN A 406 -17.19 -7.84 -40.47
CA ASN A 406 -16.55 -8.83 -41.33
C ASN A 406 -16.46 -10.23 -40.71
N GLY A 407 -17.47 -10.65 -39.94
CA GLY A 407 -17.51 -11.94 -39.26
C GLY A 407 -16.73 -12.00 -37.96
N VAL A 408 -16.11 -10.90 -37.50
CA VAL A 408 -15.45 -10.78 -36.22
C VAL A 408 -16.40 -10.13 -35.23
N LYS A 409 -16.59 -10.78 -34.09
CA LYS A 409 -17.45 -10.29 -33.01
C LYS A 409 -16.68 -9.43 -32.03
N TYR A 410 -17.21 -8.25 -31.72
CA TYR A 410 -16.68 -7.31 -30.77
C TYR A 410 -17.65 -7.13 -29.61
N TYR A 411 -17.11 -7.34 -28.39
CA TYR A 411 -17.82 -7.10 -27.14
C TYR A 411 -17.45 -5.71 -26.60
N ASN A 412 -18.23 -5.20 -25.65
CA ASN A 412 -17.97 -3.89 -25.07
C ASN A 412 -16.64 -3.90 -24.29
N PRO A 413 -15.63 -3.12 -24.66
CA PRO A 413 -14.41 -3.05 -23.88
C PRO A 413 -14.61 -2.24 -22.60
N MET A 414 -13.88 -2.61 -21.54
CA MET A 414 -13.75 -1.78 -20.35
C MET A 414 -12.83 -0.60 -20.64
N MET A 415 -13.07 0.53 -19.99
CA MET A 415 -12.13 1.64 -19.92
C MET A 415 -11.38 1.57 -18.60
N ILE A 416 -10.05 1.66 -18.64
CA ILE A 416 -9.18 1.66 -17.47
C ILE A 416 -8.16 2.79 -17.58
N TYR A 417 -7.67 3.25 -16.40
CA TYR A 417 -6.58 4.21 -16.30
C TYR A 417 -5.76 3.97 -15.02
N PRO A 418 -4.46 4.31 -15.02
CA PRO A 418 -3.63 4.18 -13.82
C PRO A 418 -4.10 5.04 -12.64
N ALA A 419 -4.02 4.49 -11.44
CA ALA A 419 -4.39 5.17 -10.19
C ALA A 419 -3.43 4.84 -9.05
N ILE A 420 -3.23 5.78 -8.16
CA ILE A 420 -2.49 5.58 -6.91
C ILE A 420 -3.10 4.42 -6.14
N HIS A 421 -2.28 3.45 -5.74
CA HIS A 421 -2.77 2.20 -5.17
C HIS A 421 -2.05 1.76 -3.91
N TYR A 422 -0.75 1.50 -3.97
CA TYR A 422 0.04 0.95 -2.87
C TYR A 422 1.28 1.81 -2.61
N THR A 423 1.71 1.89 -1.36
CA THR A 423 2.91 2.63 -1.00
C THR A 423 3.99 1.67 -0.52
N MET A 424 5.11 1.59 -1.27
CA MET A 424 6.25 0.75 -0.90
C MET A 424 7.15 1.43 0.11
N GLY A 425 7.18 2.76 0.14
CA GLY A 425 7.76 3.53 1.21
C GLY A 425 6.96 3.39 2.51
N GLY A 426 7.53 3.80 3.62
CA GLY A 426 6.88 3.74 4.93
C GLY A 426 7.85 4.04 6.06
N ILE A 427 7.42 3.86 7.28
CA ILE A 427 8.28 4.02 8.45
C ILE A 427 9.47 3.06 8.30
N TRP A 428 10.68 3.58 8.52
CA TRP A 428 11.88 2.75 8.53
C TRP A 428 11.82 1.74 9.67
N VAL A 429 12.12 0.50 9.38
CA VAL A 429 12.23 -0.59 10.36
C VAL A 429 13.51 -1.39 10.13
N ASP A 430 14.05 -1.97 11.21
CA ASP A 430 15.09 -2.97 11.14
C ASP A 430 14.54 -4.37 10.83
N TYR A 431 15.40 -5.38 10.88
CA TYR A 431 14.99 -6.77 10.65
C TYR A 431 13.98 -7.29 11.68
N GLU A 432 13.93 -6.67 12.86
CA GLU A 432 12.96 -6.98 13.92
C GLU A 432 11.62 -6.23 13.78
N LEU A 433 11.41 -5.51 12.69
CA LEU A 433 10.26 -4.61 12.46
C LEU A 433 10.16 -3.47 13.48
N GLN A 434 11.25 -3.17 14.19
CA GLN A 434 11.35 -2.05 15.11
C GLN A 434 11.82 -0.80 14.37
N THR A 435 11.17 0.33 14.63
CA THR A 435 11.54 1.64 14.06
C THR A 435 12.82 2.18 14.68
N SER A 436 13.27 3.35 14.27
CA SER A 436 14.38 4.06 14.93
C SER A 436 14.09 4.51 16.36
N ILE A 437 12.83 4.41 16.80
CA ILE A 437 12.42 4.64 18.20
C ILE A 437 12.28 3.27 18.89
N LYS A 438 12.99 3.05 19.97
CA LYS A 438 12.88 1.81 20.75
C LYS A 438 11.45 1.61 21.28
N GLY A 439 10.97 0.37 21.19
CA GLY A 439 9.63 0.02 21.63
C GLY A 439 8.52 0.38 20.65
N LEU A 440 8.84 0.99 19.51
CA LEU A 440 7.92 1.32 18.45
C LEU A 440 8.18 0.43 17.23
N PHE A 441 7.17 -0.32 16.82
CA PHE A 441 7.21 -1.26 15.69
C PHE A 441 6.25 -0.81 14.60
N ALA A 442 6.55 -1.15 13.35
CA ALA A 442 5.65 -0.88 12.22
C ALA A 442 5.55 -2.13 11.34
N ILE A 443 4.34 -2.55 11.03
CA ILE A 443 4.04 -3.78 10.29
C ILE A 443 3.09 -3.53 9.11
N GLY A 444 3.18 -4.40 8.10
CA GLY A 444 2.40 -4.27 6.88
C GLY A 444 2.80 -3.07 6.04
N GLU A 445 1.86 -2.52 5.30
CA GLU A 445 2.10 -1.43 4.34
C GLU A 445 2.61 -0.12 4.97
N CYS A 446 2.47 0.07 6.28
CA CYS A 446 3.00 1.28 6.92
C CYS A 446 4.54 1.26 7.10
N ASN A 447 5.20 0.13 6.89
CA ASN A 447 6.66 0.04 6.80
C ASN A 447 7.16 -0.14 5.35
N PHE A 448 8.45 0.07 5.12
CA PHE A 448 9.06 0.11 3.78
C PHE A 448 9.72 -1.20 3.32
N SER A 449 9.80 -2.25 4.16
CA SER A 449 10.94 -3.18 4.11
C SER A 449 10.94 -4.23 3.01
N ASP A 450 9.81 -4.56 2.36
CA ASP A 450 9.70 -5.84 1.65
C ASP A 450 9.54 -5.75 0.12
N HIS A 451 9.32 -4.56 -0.45
CA HIS A 451 8.96 -4.46 -1.86
C HIS A 451 9.91 -3.63 -2.73
N GLY A 452 10.86 -2.92 -2.12
CA GLY A 452 11.74 -2.03 -2.88
C GLY A 452 10.98 -0.91 -3.58
N ALA A 453 11.28 -0.67 -4.84
CA ALA A 453 10.71 0.42 -5.61
C ALA A 453 9.38 0.10 -6.31
N ASN A 454 9.02 -1.19 -6.41
CA ASN A 454 7.75 -1.64 -6.98
C ASN A 454 7.33 -2.97 -6.38
N ARG A 455 6.05 -3.09 -6.05
CA ARG A 455 5.48 -4.30 -5.48
C ARG A 455 4.93 -5.22 -6.57
N LEU A 456 5.25 -6.49 -6.52
CA LEU A 456 4.58 -7.48 -7.35
C LEU A 456 3.11 -7.63 -6.97
N GLY A 457 2.26 -7.92 -7.93
CA GLY A 457 0.87 -8.25 -7.69
C GLY A 457 0.73 -9.40 -6.68
N ALA A 458 -0.32 -9.37 -5.87
CA ALA A 458 -0.64 -10.37 -4.85
C ALA A 458 0.37 -10.49 -3.67
N SER A 459 1.25 -9.50 -3.47
CA SER A 459 2.25 -9.51 -2.38
C SER A 459 1.87 -8.65 -1.17
N ALA A 460 0.92 -7.73 -1.28
CA ALA A 460 0.53 -6.86 -0.17
C ALA A 460 -0.11 -7.63 1.00
N LEU A 461 -1.05 -8.50 0.68
CA LEU A 461 -1.72 -9.35 1.67
C LEU A 461 -0.74 -10.34 2.31
N MET A 462 0.20 -10.84 1.52
CA MET A 462 1.28 -11.70 1.99
C MET A 462 2.13 -10.99 3.04
N GLN A 463 2.57 -9.75 2.79
CA GLN A 463 3.35 -8.96 3.75
C GLN A 463 2.59 -8.72 5.06
N GLY A 464 1.35 -8.29 4.99
CA GLY A 464 0.55 -8.00 6.19
C GLY A 464 0.40 -9.23 7.09
N LEU A 465 0.10 -10.39 6.51
CA LEU A 465 -0.04 -11.64 7.26
C LEU A 465 1.30 -12.23 7.71
N ALA A 466 2.37 -12.06 6.92
CA ALA A 466 3.71 -12.45 7.33
C ALA A 466 4.15 -11.68 8.57
N ASP A 467 4.06 -10.36 8.51
CA ASP A 467 4.45 -9.49 9.63
C ASP A 467 3.62 -9.79 10.89
N GLY A 468 2.31 -9.89 10.73
CA GLY A 468 1.41 -10.06 11.87
C GLY A 468 1.42 -11.45 12.49
N TYR A 469 1.40 -12.50 11.70
CA TYR A 469 1.34 -13.88 12.20
C TYR A 469 2.71 -14.52 12.47
N PHE A 470 3.73 -14.25 11.61
CA PHE A 470 4.94 -15.08 11.59
C PHE A 470 6.23 -14.33 11.92
N VAL A 471 6.27 -13.02 11.87
CA VAL A 471 7.49 -12.24 12.12
C VAL A 471 7.42 -11.47 13.43
N LEU A 472 6.49 -10.54 13.58
CA LEU A 472 6.36 -9.71 14.78
C LEU A 472 6.21 -10.52 16.08
N PRO A 473 5.44 -11.62 16.12
CA PRO A 473 5.31 -12.42 17.34
C PRO A 473 6.64 -12.95 17.87
N TYR A 474 7.63 -13.15 17.03
CA TYR A 474 8.99 -13.48 17.42
C TYR A 474 9.82 -12.24 17.79
N THR A 475 9.86 -11.27 16.88
CA THR A 475 10.78 -10.13 17.01
C THR A 475 10.43 -9.20 18.17
N ILE A 476 9.15 -9.00 18.45
CA ILE A 476 8.71 -8.19 19.58
C ILE A 476 9.10 -8.81 20.93
N GLN A 477 9.13 -10.15 21.02
CA GLN A 477 9.56 -10.83 22.25
C GLN A 477 11.02 -10.58 22.57
N ASN A 478 11.89 -10.47 21.55
CA ASN A 478 13.28 -10.14 21.76
C ASN A 478 13.43 -8.78 22.49
N TYR A 479 12.65 -7.79 22.09
CA TYR A 479 12.57 -6.50 22.80
C TYR A 479 11.93 -6.62 24.18
N LEU A 480 10.77 -7.30 24.28
CA LEU A 480 10.01 -7.39 25.52
C LEU A 480 10.71 -8.24 26.60
N SER A 481 11.62 -9.13 26.22
CA SER A 481 12.39 -9.94 27.17
C SER A 481 13.18 -9.09 28.18
N ASP A 482 13.61 -7.92 27.77
CA ASP A 482 14.31 -6.97 28.64
C ASP A 482 13.35 -6.06 29.44
N GLN A 483 12.03 -6.19 29.21
CA GLN A 483 10.99 -5.39 29.84
C GLN A 483 10.21 -6.13 30.94
N ILE A 484 10.54 -7.39 31.23
CA ILE A 484 9.80 -8.25 32.18
C ILE A 484 9.76 -7.73 33.61
N THR A 485 10.75 -6.93 34.01
CA THR A 485 10.80 -6.29 35.32
C THR A 485 10.22 -4.88 35.35
N VAL A 486 9.89 -4.33 34.18
CA VAL A 486 9.32 -2.99 34.07
C VAL A 486 7.83 -3.04 34.43
N PRO A 487 7.37 -2.26 35.42
CA PRO A 487 5.99 -2.24 35.82
C PRO A 487 5.11 -1.62 34.72
N ARG A 488 3.80 -1.84 34.83
CA ARG A 488 2.86 -1.11 33.99
C ARG A 488 2.94 0.38 34.24
N PHE A 489 2.95 1.16 33.16
CA PHE A 489 3.06 2.61 33.24
C PHE A 489 1.73 3.24 33.63
N SER A 490 1.80 4.28 34.46
CA SER A 490 0.67 5.14 34.71
C SER A 490 0.52 6.16 33.58
N THR A 491 -0.70 6.40 33.14
CA THR A 491 -1.05 7.49 32.22
C THR A 491 -1.00 8.89 32.87
N ASP A 492 -0.70 8.94 34.18
CA ASP A 492 -0.49 10.19 34.91
C ASP A 492 0.95 10.73 34.78
N LEU A 493 1.84 10.01 34.12
CA LEU A 493 3.20 10.48 33.83
C LEU A 493 3.14 11.81 33.04
N PRO A 494 4.07 12.75 33.32
CA PRO A 494 4.09 14.06 32.68
C PRO A 494 4.08 14.02 31.15
N GLU A 495 4.74 13.03 30.55
CA GLU A 495 4.86 12.87 29.10
C GLU A 495 3.49 12.62 28.46
N PHE A 496 2.58 11.92 29.13
CA PHE A 496 1.19 11.73 28.66
C PHE A 496 0.41 13.05 28.73
N ALA A 497 0.55 13.82 29.80
CA ALA A 497 -0.10 15.12 29.95
C ALA A 497 0.38 16.12 28.88
N GLU A 498 1.70 16.15 28.62
CA GLU A 498 2.30 17.02 27.60
C GLU A 498 1.82 16.65 26.20
N ALA A 499 1.79 15.36 25.85
CA ALA A 499 1.33 14.90 24.55
C ALA A 499 -0.18 15.20 24.36
N GLU A 500 -1.01 14.94 25.35
CA GLU A 500 -2.44 15.27 25.29
C GLU A 500 -2.66 16.77 25.14
N LYS A 501 -1.93 17.60 25.89
CA LYS A 501 -2.00 19.06 25.78
C LYS A 501 -1.61 19.56 24.38
N ALA A 502 -0.57 18.97 23.77
CA ALA A 502 -0.15 19.33 22.43
C ALA A 502 -1.21 18.97 21.38
N VAL A 503 -1.82 17.80 21.50
CA VAL A 503 -2.94 17.37 20.62
C VAL A 503 -4.16 18.29 20.79
N GLN A 504 -4.52 18.61 22.03
CA GLN A 504 -5.65 19.53 22.31
C GLN A 504 -5.37 20.93 21.74
N ALA A 505 -4.15 21.42 21.87
CA ALA A 505 -3.76 22.72 21.31
C ALA A 505 -3.90 22.75 19.78
N LYS A 506 -3.53 21.66 19.10
CA LYS A 506 -3.73 21.53 17.65
C LYS A 506 -5.21 21.53 17.29
N ILE A 507 -6.05 20.80 18.01
CA ILE A 507 -7.51 20.79 17.81
C ILE A 507 -8.08 22.20 17.99
N ASP A 508 -7.72 22.88 19.07
CA ASP A 508 -8.19 24.24 19.36
C ASP A 508 -7.74 25.24 18.29
N HIS A 509 -6.50 25.12 17.83
CA HIS A 509 -5.97 25.93 16.72
C HIS A 509 -6.79 25.74 15.44
N LEU A 510 -7.03 24.50 15.02
CA LEU A 510 -7.80 24.19 13.81
C LEU A 510 -9.23 24.75 13.89
N MET A 511 -9.89 24.60 15.04
CA MET A 511 -11.25 25.12 15.25
C MET A 511 -11.31 26.66 15.27
N ASN A 512 -10.20 27.33 15.55
CA ASN A 512 -10.11 28.79 15.60
C ASN A 512 -9.75 29.42 14.24
N ILE A 513 -9.35 28.66 13.25
CA ILE A 513 -9.18 29.16 11.89
C ILE A 513 -10.55 29.49 11.31
N LYS A 514 -10.76 30.73 10.88
CA LYS A 514 -12.06 31.25 10.39
C LYS A 514 -11.94 31.67 8.92
N GLY A 515 -11.43 30.79 8.11
CA GLY A 515 -11.33 30.98 6.66
C GLY A 515 -12.65 30.68 5.93
N LYS A 516 -12.54 30.43 4.63
CA LYS A 516 -13.67 30.24 3.71
C LYS A 516 -13.65 28.91 2.98
N LYS A 517 -12.63 28.07 3.22
CA LYS A 517 -12.43 26.82 2.47
C LYS A 517 -12.72 25.60 3.34
N SER A 518 -13.44 24.64 2.75
CA SER A 518 -13.66 23.35 3.39
C SER A 518 -12.38 22.51 3.38
N VAL A 519 -12.29 21.55 4.29
CA VAL A 519 -11.19 20.57 4.34
C VAL A 519 -11.05 19.84 2.99
N ASP A 520 -12.16 19.37 2.42
CA ASP A 520 -12.17 18.63 1.16
C ASP A 520 -11.65 19.47 0.00
N SER A 521 -11.95 20.77 -0.06
CA SER A 521 -11.45 21.64 -1.13
C SER A 521 -9.94 21.80 -1.08
N ILE A 522 -9.36 21.92 0.10
CA ILE A 522 -7.90 22.01 0.27
C ILE A 522 -7.25 20.66 -0.02
N HIS A 523 -7.84 19.56 0.41
CA HIS A 523 -7.33 18.22 0.15
C HIS A 523 -7.37 17.88 -1.36
N LYS A 524 -8.41 18.29 -2.07
CA LYS A 524 -8.49 18.16 -3.53
C LYS A 524 -7.37 18.94 -4.24
N GLU A 525 -7.06 20.13 -3.76
CA GLU A 525 -5.96 20.93 -4.30
C GLU A 525 -4.61 20.26 -4.04
N LEU A 526 -4.39 19.74 -2.82
CA LEU A 526 -3.22 18.92 -2.50
C LEU A 526 -3.09 17.73 -3.45
N GLY A 527 -4.17 16.99 -3.65
CA GLY A 527 -4.20 15.84 -4.56
C GLY A 527 -3.87 16.19 -6.00
N ARG A 528 -4.37 17.33 -6.48
CA ARG A 528 -4.07 17.84 -7.82
C ARG A 528 -2.59 18.18 -7.99
N VAL A 529 -2.00 18.90 -7.05
CA VAL A 529 -0.57 19.23 -7.05
C VAL A 529 0.27 17.95 -6.97
N MET A 530 -0.08 17.02 -6.10
CA MET A 530 0.62 15.74 -5.98
C MET A 530 0.57 14.93 -7.27
N TRP A 531 -0.60 14.83 -7.91
CA TRP A 531 -0.75 14.08 -9.16
C TRP A 531 0.04 14.72 -10.32
N GLU A 532 -0.02 16.04 -10.43
CA GLU A 532 0.61 16.78 -11.54
C GLU A 532 2.14 16.79 -11.43
N TYR A 533 2.69 17.08 -10.24
CA TYR A 533 4.13 17.30 -10.06
C TYR A 533 4.87 16.15 -9.39
N VAL A 534 4.19 15.31 -8.62
CA VAL A 534 4.78 14.24 -7.81
C VAL A 534 4.14 12.88 -8.14
N GLY A 535 3.48 12.80 -9.27
CA GLY A 535 2.73 11.62 -9.72
C GLY A 535 3.60 10.62 -10.48
N MET A 536 3.10 10.20 -11.62
CA MET A 536 3.64 9.08 -12.40
C MET A 536 4.91 9.44 -13.17
N GLY A 537 4.96 10.61 -13.78
CA GLY A 537 6.14 11.18 -14.46
C GLY A 537 6.62 12.40 -13.68
N ARG A 538 7.86 12.39 -13.26
CA ARG A 538 8.46 13.42 -12.40
C ARG A 538 9.64 14.07 -13.08
N THR A 539 9.81 15.39 -12.88
CA THR A 539 10.99 16.13 -13.32
C THR A 539 11.56 16.95 -12.17
N ALA A 540 12.84 17.28 -12.20
CA ALA A 540 13.45 18.13 -11.17
C ALA A 540 12.73 19.49 -11.07
N GLU A 541 12.43 20.11 -12.20
CA GLU A 541 11.71 21.39 -12.26
C GLU A 541 10.28 21.25 -11.71
N GLY A 542 9.54 20.21 -12.14
CA GLY A 542 8.19 19.93 -11.66
C GLY A 542 8.14 19.66 -10.16
N LEU A 543 9.09 18.90 -9.63
CA LEU A 543 9.18 18.62 -8.19
C LEU A 543 9.48 19.87 -7.37
N LYS A 544 10.35 20.76 -7.83
CA LYS A 544 10.60 22.07 -7.19
C LYS A 544 9.36 22.95 -7.21
N THR A 545 8.66 23.00 -8.33
CA THR A 545 7.38 23.71 -8.46
C THR A 545 6.33 23.11 -7.52
N GLY A 546 6.23 21.80 -7.47
CA GLY A 546 5.35 21.08 -6.54
C GLY A 546 5.62 21.40 -5.08
N LEU A 547 6.89 21.40 -4.65
CA LEU A 547 7.29 21.79 -3.30
C LEU A 547 6.88 23.23 -2.96
N ALA A 548 7.04 24.19 -3.89
CA ALA A 548 6.59 25.56 -3.69
C ALA A 548 5.07 25.63 -3.54
N LYS A 549 4.31 24.91 -4.38
CA LYS A 549 2.84 24.84 -4.28
C LYS A 549 2.37 24.16 -2.99
N LEU A 550 3.07 23.15 -2.51
CA LEU A 550 2.77 22.50 -1.23
C LEU A 550 2.93 23.46 -0.05
N LYS A 551 3.93 24.35 -0.09
CA LYS A 551 4.08 25.43 0.92
C LYS A 551 2.91 26.42 0.86
N ASP A 552 2.44 26.78 -0.33
CA ASP A 552 1.26 27.62 -0.50
C ASP A 552 0.01 26.94 0.03
N ILE A 553 -0.17 25.66 -0.21
CA ILE A 553 -1.28 24.86 0.35
C ILE A 553 -1.21 24.83 1.88
N ARG A 554 -0.02 24.67 2.47
CA ARG A 554 0.17 24.75 3.92
C ARG A 554 -0.31 26.09 4.46
N LYS A 555 0.10 27.17 3.85
CA LYS A 555 -0.33 28.51 4.24
C LYS A 555 -1.83 28.71 4.10
N GLU A 556 -2.41 28.22 3.01
CA GLU A 556 -3.85 28.25 2.78
C GLU A 556 -4.62 27.45 3.84
N PHE A 557 -4.13 26.26 4.18
CA PHE A 557 -4.68 25.44 5.25
C PHE A 557 -4.69 26.17 6.60
N GLU A 558 -3.64 26.90 6.93
CA GLU A 558 -3.52 27.64 8.20
C GLU A 558 -4.35 28.92 8.24
N THR A 559 -4.71 29.50 7.09
CA THR A 559 -5.41 30.79 7.04
C THR A 559 -6.82 30.71 6.51
N GLU A 560 -7.11 29.82 5.58
CA GLU A 560 -8.39 29.76 4.84
C GLU A 560 -9.30 28.61 5.25
N LEU A 561 -8.82 27.70 6.11
CA LEU A 561 -9.63 26.58 6.59
C LEU A 561 -10.83 27.06 7.40
N PHE A 562 -11.97 26.41 7.17
CA PHE A 562 -13.17 26.56 8.02
C PHE A 562 -13.73 25.19 8.38
N ILE A 563 -13.83 24.92 9.67
CA ILE A 563 -14.41 23.69 10.22
C ILE A 563 -15.76 24.03 10.85
N PRO A 564 -16.86 23.51 10.33
CA PRO A 564 -18.18 23.69 10.95
C PRO A 564 -18.33 22.84 12.21
N GLY A 565 -19.29 23.18 13.05
CA GLY A 565 -19.65 22.45 14.26
C GLY A 565 -18.80 22.79 15.47
N ALA A 566 -18.79 21.89 16.44
CA ALA A 566 -18.05 22.02 17.70
C ALA A 566 -16.91 21.01 17.79
N LYS A 567 -15.98 21.26 18.71
CA LYS A 567 -14.87 20.31 18.99
C LYS A 567 -15.30 19.14 19.87
N GLU A 568 -16.39 19.32 20.62
CA GLU A 568 -16.98 18.28 21.45
C GLU A 568 -17.93 17.41 20.63
N GLY A 569 -17.96 16.12 20.94
CA GLY A 569 -18.75 15.15 20.21
C GLY A 569 -18.14 14.75 18.85
N MET A 570 -18.98 14.18 18.01
CA MET A 570 -18.57 13.74 16.69
C MET A 570 -18.48 14.92 15.73
N ASN A 571 -17.27 15.15 15.17
CA ASN A 571 -17.05 16.16 14.14
C ASN A 571 -16.12 15.61 13.06
N ILE A 572 -16.71 15.09 11.98
CA ILE A 572 -15.98 14.45 10.88
C ILE A 572 -15.08 15.46 10.16
N GLU A 573 -15.52 16.72 10.01
CA GLU A 573 -14.71 17.74 9.34
C GLU A 573 -13.47 18.13 10.16
N LEU A 574 -13.58 18.15 11.49
CA LEU A 574 -12.42 18.32 12.37
C LEU A 574 -11.44 17.14 12.24
N ASP A 575 -11.94 15.91 12.21
CA ASP A 575 -11.11 14.71 12.04
C ASP A 575 -10.36 14.73 10.70
N LYS A 576 -11.05 15.10 9.62
CA LYS A 576 -10.43 15.27 8.30
C LYS A 576 -9.39 16.40 8.30
N ALA A 577 -9.64 17.51 8.96
CA ALA A 577 -8.70 18.63 9.04
C ALA A 577 -7.42 18.23 9.78
N PHE A 578 -7.56 17.50 10.87
CA PHE A 578 -6.41 16.97 11.61
C PHE A 578 -5.54 16.07 10.72
N ARG A 579 -6.15 15.20 9.92
CA ARG A 579 -5.47 14.31 8.96
C ARG A 579 -4.86 15.07 7.79
N LEU A 580 -5.52 16.14 7.31
CA LEU A 580 -5.04 16.92 6.17
C LEU A 580 -3.71 17.62 6.48
N ASP A 581 -3.53 18.11 7.69
CA ASP A 581 -2.24 18.64 8.13
C ASP A 581 -1.09 17.61 7.93
N ASP A 582 -1.35 16.37 8.30
CA ASP A 582 -0.40 15.27 8.15
C ASP A 582 -0.21 14.86 6.68
N PHE A 583 -1.26 14.89 5.86
CA PHE A 583 -1.15 14.66 4.42
C PHE A 583 -0.30 15.72 3.70
N ILE A 584 -0.37 16.99 4.12
CA ILE A 584 0.48 18.04 3.55
C ILE A 584 1.95 17.76 3.87
N THR A 585 2.27 17.39 5.11
CA THR A 585 3.62 16.99 5.51
C THR A 585 4.09 15.77 4.72
N MET A 586 3.23 14.76 4.56
CA MET A 586 3.55 13.57 3.77
C MET A 586 3.82 13.90 2.31
N GLY A 587 3.02 14.78 1.71
CA GLY A 587 3.21 15.23 0.33
C GLY A 587 4.57 15.91 0.11
N GLN A 588 4.98 16.77 1.05
CA GLN A 588 6.31 17.38 1.03
C GLN A 588 7.43 16.32 1.13
N LEU A 589 7.26 15.34 2.01
CA LEU A 589 8.24 14.27 2.21
C LEU A 589 8.43 13.42 0.95
N ILE A 590 7.33 13.06 0.28
CA ILE A 590 7.36 12.35 -1.02
C ILE A 590 8.12 13.19 -2.07
N ALA A 591 7.82 14.48 -2.15
CA ALA A 591 8.45 15.37 -3.13
C ALA A 591 9.96 15.56 -2.86
N TYR A 592 10.36 15.71 -1.61
CA TYR A 592 11.79 15.78 -1.25
C TYR A 592 12.56 14.51 -1.62
N ASP A 593 11.99 13.35 -1.35
CA ASP A 593 12.63 12.07 -1.69
C ASP A 593 12.71 11.87 -3.21
N ALA A 594 11.64 12.19 -3.92
CA ALA A 594 11.61 12.11 -5.38
C ALA A 594 12.64 13.05 -6.04
N LEU A 595 12.80 14.25 -5.50
CA LEU A 595 13.80 15.23 -5.99
C LEU A 595 15.23 14.76 -5.72
N ASN A 596 15.49 14.18 -4.54
CA ASN A 596 16.79 13.65 -4.17
C ASN A 596 17.21 12.44 -5.04
N ARG A 597 16.28 11.59 -5.41
CA ARG A 597 16.56 10.35 -6.13
C ARG A 597 16.63 10.60 -7.63
N GLU A 598 17.84 10.90 -8.10
CA GLU A 598 18.16 11.20 -9.49
C GLU A 598 18.37 9.93 -10.31
N GLU A 599 17.39 9.07 -10.30
CA GLU A 599 17.29 7.83 -11.07
C GLU A 599 15.82 7.53 -11.35
N SER A 600 15.55 6.51 -12.17
CA SER A 600 14.21 5.92 -12.29
C SER A 600 14.27 4.46 -11.91
N CYS A 601 13.43 4.07 -10.97
CA CYS A 601 13.28 2.69 -10.52
C CYS A 601 11.86 2.44 -10.04
N GLY A 602 11.25 1.34 -10.49
CA GLY A 602 9.91 0.93 -10.09
C GLY A 602 8.86 2.04 -10.18
N GLY A 603 8.23 2.36 -9.07
CA GLY A 603 7.20 3.40 -8.97
C GLY A 603 7.75 4.84 -9.00
N HIS A 604 9.05 5.02 -8.91
CA HIS A 604 9.70 6.32 -9.04
C HIS A 604 10.28 6.50 -10.44
N PHE A 605 9.70 7.39 -11.21
CA PHE A 605 10.14 7.67 -12.58
C PHE A 605 10.45 9.16 -12.76
N ARG A 606 11.74 9.44 -13.03
CA ARG A 606 12.26 10.76 -13.40
C ARG A 606 12.45 10.81 -14.91
N GLU A 607 11.76 11.72 -15.58
CA GLU A 607 11.79 11.83 -17.04
C GLU A 607 13.20 12.14 -17.58
N GLU A 608 14.06 12.76 -16.76
CA GLU A 608 15.47 13.01 -17.09
C GLU A 608 16.34 11.74 -17.02
N HIS A 609 15.84 10.68 -16.34
CA HIS A 609 16.56 9.43 -16.09
C HIS A 609 15.84 8.25 -16.73
N GLN A 610 15.82 8.23 -18.05
CA GLN A 610 15.27 7.15 -18.86
C GLN A 610 16.25 6.75 -19.95
N THR A 611 16.08 5.53 -20.48
CA THR A 611 16.82 5.04 -21.64
C THR A 611 16.34 5.75 -22.92
N GLU A 612 17.08 5.60 -24.02
CA GLU A 612 16.64 6.10 -25.34
C GLU A 612 15.30 5.50 -25.78
N GLU A 613 14.96 4.31 -25.26
CA GLU A 613 13.70 3.61 -25.53
C GLU A 613 12.55 4.00 -24.58
N GLY A 614 12.77 4.96 -23.67
CA GLY A 614 11.76 5.44 -22.71
C GLY A 614 11.58 4.55 -21.48
N GLU A 615 12.48 3.60 -21.24
CA GLU A 615 12.44 2.75 -20.04
C GLU A 615 13.15 3.41 -18.85
N ALA A 616 12.79 2.98 -17.65
CA ALA A 616 13.42 3.46 -16.42
C ALA A 616 14.92 3.18 -16.41
N LYS A 617 15.72 4.22 -16.15
CA LYS A 617 17.17 4.12 -16.02
C LYS A 617 17.57 4.23 -14.55
N ARG A 618 17.98 3.11 -13.99
CA ARG A 618 18.46 3.02 -12.62
C ARG A 618 19.95 3.41 -12.54
N ASP A 619 20.34 3.98 -11.43
CA ASP A 619 21.75 4.32 -11.12
C ASP A 619 22.16 3.57 -9.84
N ASP A 620 22.73 2.38 -10.01
CA ASP A 620 23.14 1.53 -8.90
C ASP A 620 24.43 1.99 -8.21
N GLU A 621 25.23 2.82 -8.86
CA GLU A 621 26.43 3.37 -8.28
C GLU A 621 26.14 4.42 -7.21
N ASN A 622 25.19 5.31 -7.48
CA ASN A 622 24.90 6.46 -6.62
C ASN A 622 23.66 6.30 -5.74
N PHE A 623 22.71 5.41 -6.08
CA PHE A 623 21.40 5.33 -5.42
C PHE A 623 21.05 3.92 -4.88
N PHE A 624 22.04 3.05 -4.71
CA PHE A 624 21.84 1.72 -4.13
C PHE A 624 21.76 1.78 -2.60
N TYR A 625 20.74 2.46 -2.09
CA TYR A 625 20.51 2.68 -0.66
C TYR A 625 19.01 2.87 -0.34
N VAL A 626 18.66 2.66 0.92
CA VAL A 626 17.38 3.09 1.50
C VAL A 626 17.51 4.56 1.89
N ALA A 627 16.65 5.41 1.36
CA ALA A 627 16.60 6.82 1.73
C ALA A 627 15.78 7.00 3.02
N CYS A 628 16.46 7.36 4.11
CA CYS A 628 15.86 7.50 5.42
C CYS A 628 15.79 8.97 5.82
N TRP A 629 14.59 9.49 6.00
CA TRP A 629 14.34 10.89 6.27
C TRP A 629 14.03 11.15 7.74
N GLU A 630 14.67 12.13 8.33
CA GLU A 630 14.46 12.57 9.69
C GLU A 630 13.82 13.96 9.74
N TYR A 631 12.78 14.07 10.56
CA TYR A 631 12.08 15.33 10.83
C TYR A 631 12.96 16.31 11.60
N GLN A 632 12.94 17.58 11.24
CA GLN A 632 13.80 18.62 11.78
C GLN A 632 13.10 19.59 12.76
N GLY A 633 12.00 19.15 13.36
CA GLY A 633 11.29 19.89 14.40
C GLY A 633 10.28 20.94 13.90
N SER A 634 10.18 21.14 12.60
CA SER A 634 9.20 22.03 11.98
C SER A 634 8.89 21.56 10.55
N ASP A 635 7.64 21.69 10.13
CA ASP A 635 7.21 21.39 8.75
C ASP A 635 7.76 22.40 7.72
N ASP A 636 8.23 23.56 8.17
CA ASP A 636 8.89 24.57 7.32
C ASP A 636 10.34 24.21 6.97
N LYS A 637 10.93 23.30 7.70
CA LYS A 637 12.30 22.85 7.48
C LYS A 637 12.33 21.61 6.61
N ALA A 638 13.25 21.59 5.64
CA ALA A 638 13.52 20.39 4.88
C ALA A 638 13.98 19.25 5.81
N PRO A 639 13.48 18.02 5.61
CA PRO A 639 13.95 16.87 6.35
C PRO A 639 15.41 16.56 5.99
N VAL A 640 16.12 15.86 6.87
CA VAL A 640 17.51 15.44 6.64
C VAL A 640 17.55 14.00 6.18
N LEU A 641 18.30 13.75 5.11
CA LEU A 641 18.51 12.43 4.55
C LEU A 641 19.66 11.71 5.23
N TYR A 642 19.38 10.46 5.63
CA TYR A 642 20.37 9.45 6.01
C TYR A 642 20.26 8.28 5.02
N LYS A 643 21.40 7.70 4.66
CA LYS A 643 21.46 6.60 3.69
C LYS A 643 21.76 5.30 4.41
N GLU A 644 20.92 4.30 4.22
CA GLU A 644 21.23 2.91 4.59
C GLU A 644 21.70 2.20 3.32
N PRO A 645 22.99 1.85 3.19
CA PRO A 645 23.47 1.14 2.02
C PRO A 645 22.80 -0.23 1.88
N LEU A 646 22.37 -0.56 0.66
CA LEU A 646 21.92 -1.91 0.33
C LEU A 646 23.14 -2.77 -0.01
N VAL A 647 23.19 -3.98 0.56
CA VAL A 647 24.25 -4.97 0.30
C VAL A 647 23.59 -6.25 -0.15
N TYR A 648 23.88 -6.68 -1.36
CA TYR A 648 23.35 -7.92 -1.93
C TYR A 648 24.40 -9.02 -1.89
N GLU A 649 24.03 -10.14 -1.27
CA GLU A 649 24.86 -11.35 -1.13
C GLU A 649 24.41 -12.47 -2.07
N ALA A 650 23.10 -12.58 -2.29
CA ALA A 650 22.48 -13.72 -2.97
C ALA A 650 22.07 -13.39 -4.42
N ILE A 651 21.71 -12.15 -4.70
CA ILE A 651 21.22 -11.73 -6.02
C ILE A 651 22.22 -10.78 -6.66
N LYS A 652 22.60 -11.06 -7.90
CA LYS A 652 23.35 -10.13 -8.72
C LYS A 652 22.40 -9.11 -9.33
N VAL A 653 22.68 -7.82 -9.08
CA VAL A 653 21.91 -6.72 -9.65
C VAL A 653 22.07 -6.70 -11.18
N GLN A 654 20.97 -6.62 -11.89
CA GLN A 654 20.90 -6.61 -13.34
C GLN A 654 19.87 -5.58 -13.83
N THR A 655 19.95 -5.20 -15.08
CA THR A 655 18.90 -4.40 -15.70
C THR A 655 17.63 -5.25 -15.81
N ARG A 656 16.53 -4.70 -15.34
CA ARG A 656 15.21 -5.33 -15.43
C ARG A 656 14.75 -5.33 -16.89
N ASN A 657 14.45 -6.50 -17.44
CA ASN A 657 14.02 -6.65 -18.83
C ASN A 657 12.71 -7.45 -18.89
N TYR A 658 11.74 -6.94 -19.63
CA TYR A 658 10.45 -7.56 -19.89
C TYR A 658 10.14 -7.68 -21.40
N LYS A 659 11.13 -7.42 -22.26
CA LYS A 659 11.00 -7.50 -23.72
C LYS A 659 11.36 -8.87 -24.28
N SER A 660 12.24 -9.58 -23.58
CA SER A 660 12.73 -10.90 -23.99
C SER A 660 12.31 -12.02 -23.03
#